data_9f5c91b167bfde8730bd8a3c07ad5b86
#
_entry.id   9f5c91b167bfde8730bd8a3c07ad5b86
#
_cell.length_a   1.000
_cell.length_b   1.000
_cell.length_c   1.000
_cell.angle_alpha   90.00
_cell.angle_beta   90.00
_cell.angle_gamma   90.00
#
_symmetry.space_group_name_H-M   'P 1'
#
loop_
_entity.id
_entity.type
_entity.pdbx_description
1 polymer ?
#
loop_
_entity_poly.entity_id
_entity_poly.type
_entity_poly.pdbx_seq_one_letter_code
_entity_poly.pdbx_strand_id
1 'polypeptide(L)'
;GYTDAAIARLSGVKQDTLPGKPFSYKMVDTCGAEFDAMTPYFYSSVDENCESRSFKRSGREVVMVLGSGPIRIGQGIEFDYSSVHCVWTLQKLGYDVVIVNNNPETVSTDYDTADRLYFEALTPEDVMNIIEVEKPVGVVVAFGGQTAIKLTNYLDSHGIRILGTSAEGIDTAEDREKFDKLLETFGITRPKGMGVNTVEEAVNAAETLGYPVLLRPSYVIGGQNMTISYDDAHTRKYMETIMQGGIDNPVLVDKYMPGTELEVDVISDGEDVLIPGIMEHIERAGVHSGDSIAVYPPYNLSDKFLKIICDSSEKLALALGTKGLVNIQYLIYEGKLYVIEVNPRASRTVPYISKVTNVPMVDLATRVMLGTKLKDLGYGTGLYKKPPYCAVKVPVFSFEKLADANSILGPEMKSTGEVLGLGKTMPEALYKGLIAAGFTVPSADNREKPGVLLSVEANDYPEIIGIAKRFYDLGMGLYATSGTASIIKQMGIKVQMVENASDNGDIYDLIENKRHNYNIYTGTDRDERIGNFTALHRKAMATGIPCLTSLDTAGALAEMLESHFNIRNTELVDINNMRDERITVHFTKMQSCGDDYIFIDNRNNSITCAESLCVSLCTQHFGIGADGIVLIENSDKADVLIRSFNRDGSNGVIAGNNMRCVAKLLYDNGDVEADRETITIEMGGKVHEMTINVSDGKVSSVTADMGAISFDAAAVPVVFRDGSKQVINRIIRKLDDDYRITCCSVGNPHCVIFMDNIDKIKIDKVGPSFENAGIFPEKTNTEFVRIVNRNTLRM
;
A
#
# COMPACT_ATOMS: atom_id res chain seq x y z
N GLY A 1 26.74 -0.74 -17.15
CA GLY A 1 27.29 -0.51 -18.49
C GLY A 1 26.22 -0.04 -19.47
N TYR A 2 26.59 0.18 -20.71
CA TYR A 2 25.61 0.44 -21.76
C TYR A 2 25.05 -0.91 -22.27
N THR A 3 23.76 -0.96 -22.56
CA THR A 3 23.14 -2.10 -23.26
C THR A 3 23.66 -2.22 -24.69
N ASP A 4 23.61 -3.40 -25.29
CA ASP A 4 24.02 -3.62 -26.69
C ASP A 4 23.20 -2.72 -27.64
N ALA A 5 21.92 -2.53 -27.38
CA ALA A 5 21.07 -1.59 -28.10
C ALA A 5 21.57 -0.13 -28.00
N ALA A 6 21.97 0.31 -26.81
CA ALA A 6 22.53 1.65 -26.61
C ALA A 6 23.90 1.81 -27.30
N ILE A 7 24.75 0.78 -27.23
CA ILE A 7 26.04 0.74 -27.92
C ILE A 7 25.85 0.84 -29.44
N ALA A 8 24.94 0.04 -29.99
CA ALA A 8 24.61 0.06 -31.41
C ALA A 8 24.16 1.46 -31.88
N ARG A 9 23.22 2.06 -31.14
CA ARG A 9 22.71 3.42 -31.44
C ARG A 9 23.80 4.49 -31.39
N LEU A 10 24.64 4.47 -30.35
CA LEU A 10 25.66 5.49 -30.15
C LEU A 10 26.88 5.32 -31.06
N SER A 11 27.26 4.09 -31.43
CA SER A 11 28.41 3.80 -32.26
C SER A 11 28.09 3.66 -33.76
N GLY A 12 26.80 3.51 -34.11
CA GLY A 12 26.41 3.22 -35.49
C GLY A 12 26.69 1.78 -35.95
N VAL A 13 27.15 0.93 -35.05
CA VAL A 13 27.38 -0.52 -35.32
C VAL A 13 26.06 -1.28 -35.21
N LYS A 14 25.85 -2.29 -36.07
CA LYS A 14 24.66 -3.12 -35.94
C LYS A 14 24.71 -3.97 -34.66
N GLN A 15 23.62 -4.01 -33.92
CA GLN A 15 23.51 -4.72 -32.63
C GLN A 15 23.92 -6.21 -32.74
N ASP A 16 23.52 -6.88 -33.82
CA ASP A 16 23.83 -8.31 -34.08
C ASP A 16 25.33 -8.58 -34.25
N THR A 17 26.15 -7.57 -34.46
CA THR A 17 27.60 -7.68 -34.62
C THR A 17 28.35 -7.43 -33.31
N LEU A 18 27.67 -7.06 -32.26
CA LEU A 18 28.27 -6.89 -30.95
C LEU A 18 28.52 -8.29 -30.34
N PRO A 19 29.73 -8.54 -29.79
CA PRO A 19 29.96 -9.80 -29.07
C PRO A 19 29.10 -9.77 -27.80
N GLY A 20 28.08 -10.65 -27.73
CA GLY A 20 27.31 -10.81 -26.50
C GLY A 20 28.26 -11.02 -25.33
N LYS A 21 28.15 -10.19 -24.31
CA LYS A 21 29.00 -10.30 -23.11
C LYS A 21 28.32 -11.27 -22.13
N PRO A 22 29.02 -12.32 -21.66
CA PRO A 22 28.52 -13.07 -20.54
C PRO A 22 28.53 -12.17 -19.30
N PHE A 23 27.34 -11.89 -18.77
CA PHE A 23 27.27 -11.21 -17.49
C PHE A 23 27.47 -12.20 -16.36
N SER A 24 28.26 -11.83 -15.40
CA SER A 24 28.34 -12.43 -14.08
C SER A 24 27.75 -11.48 -13.05
N TYR A 25 27.40 -12.00 -11.91
CA TYR A 25 26.86 -11.18 -10.82
C TYR A 25 27.73 -11.35 -9.59
N LYS A 26 28.17 -10.23 -9.06
CA LYS A 26 28.94 -10.14 -7.82
C LYS A 26 28.04 -9.78 -6.66
N MET A 27 28.37 -10.30 -5.50
CA MET A 27 27.73 -9.93 -4.24
C MET A 27 28.25 -8.58 -3.77
N VAL A 28 27.38 -7.70 -3.27
CA VAL A 28 27.78 -6.45 -2.66
C VAL A 28 28.48 -6.76 -1.34
N ASP A 29 29.71 -6.36 -1.21
CA ASP A 29 30.47 -6.46 0.03
C ASP A 29 30.08 -5.32 0.98
N THR A 30 29.26 -5.65 1.95
CA THR A 30 28.80 -4.72 3.00
C THR A 30 29.75 -4.69 4.23
N CYS A 31 30.81 -5.52 4.22
CA CYS A 31 31.72 -5.70 5.33
C CYS A 31 33.12 -5.11 5.09
N GLY A 32 33.35 -4.43 3.97
CA GLY A 32 34.63 -3.81 3.66
C GLY A 32 35.78 -4.80 3.55
N ALA A 33 35.51 -6.01 3.06
CA ALA A 33 36.44 -7.14 2.93
C ALA A 33 37.02 -7.67 4.27
N GLU A 34 36.42 -7.29 5.42
CA GLU A 34 36.83 -7.86 6.71
C GLU A 34 36.25 -9.27 6.92
N PHE A 35 35.11 -9.57 6.29
CA PHE A 35 34.44 -10.86 6.33
C PHE A 35 33.93 -11.20 4.92
N ASP A 36 33.70 -12.48 4.66
CA ASP A 36 33.06 -12.91 3.41
C ASP A 36 31.64 -12.29 3.32
N ALA A 37 31.34 -11.65 2.21
CA ALA A 37 30.03 -11.10 1.95
C ALA A 37 28.97 -12.24 1.91
N MET A 38 27.89 -12.07 2.65
CA MET A 38 26.80 -13.05 2.73
C MET A 38 25.43 -12.43 2.40
N THR A 39 25.38 -11.15 2.08
CA THR A 39 24.14 -10.44 1.76
C THR A 39 23.66 -10.86 0.37
N PRO A 40 22.36 -11.20 0.20
CA PRO A 40 21.79 -11.60 -1.09
C PRO A 40 21.56 -10.41 -2.02
N TYR A 41 22.56 -9.55 -2.17
CA TYR A 41 22.53 -8.30 -2.91
C TYR A 41 23.58 -8.35 -4.04
N PHE A 42 23.14 -8.32 -5.28
CA PHE A 42 23.95 -8.57 -6.46
C PHE A 42 23.95 -7.39 -7.43
N TYR A 43 25.07 -7.23 -8.13
CA TYR A 43 25.25 -6.31 -9.25
C TYR A 43 25.98 -6.99 -10.39
N SER A 44 25.74 -6.52 -11.62
CA SER A 44 26.38 -7.09 -12.81
C SER A 44 27.88 -6.76 -12.91
N SER A 45 28.64 -7.72 -13.38
CA SER A 45 30.07 -7.60 -13.66
C SER A 45 30.40 -8.33 -14.96
N VAL A 46 31.54 -7.98 -15.55
CA VAL A 46 32.10 -8.67 -16.73
C VAL A 46 33.17 -9.71 -16.36
N ASP A 47 33.25 -10.07 -15.09
CA ASP A 47 34.17 -11.09 -14.57
C ASP A 47 33.73 -12.51 -14.98
N GLU A 48 34.66 -13.46 -14.98
CA GLU A 48 34.36 -14.86 -15.30
C GLU A 48 33.59 -15.56 -14.17
N ASN A 49 33.73 -15.11 -12.94
CA ASN A 49 33.15 -15.76 -11.77
C ASN A 49 31.82 -15.12 -11.37
N CYS A 50 30.74 -15.90 -11.44
CA CYS A 50 29.38 -15.45 -11.08
C CYS A 50 29.01 -15.92 -9.67
N GLU A 51 29.06 -15.03 -8.68
CA GLU A 51 28.81 -15.35 -7.28
C GLU A 51 27.33 -15.68 -7.01
N SER A 52 26.41 -15.10 -7.76
CA SER A 52 24.98 -15.42 -7.60
C SER A 52 24.66 -16.88 -7.97
N ARG A 53 25.43 -17.51 -8.85
CA ARG A 53 25.27 -18.95 -9.18
C ARG A 53 25.77 -19.85 -8.06
N SER A 54 26.77 -19.43 -7.31
CA SER A 54 27.31 -20.16 -6.16
C SER A 54 26.59 -19.86 -4.85
N PHE A 55 25.73 -18.84 -4.84
CA PHE A 55 24.94 -18.48 -3.66
C PHE A 55 24.00 -19.63 -3.27
N LYS A 56 23.95 -19.95 -1.97
CA LYS A 56 23.16 -21.06 -1.44
C LYS A 56 21.66 -20.77 -1.64
N ARG A 57 20.99 -21.64 -2.37
CA ARG A 57 19.53 -21.58 -2.65
C ARG A 57 18.77 -22.52 -1.71
N SER A 58 17.53 -22.15 -1.40
CA SER A 58 16.64 -22.96 -0.54
C SER A 58 16.16 -24.24 -1.21
N GLY A 59 16.12 -24.26 -2.57
CA GLY A 59 15.51 -25.33 -3.37
C GLY A 59 14.02 -25.11 -3.65
N ARG A 60 13.42 -24.01 -3.18
CA ARG A 60 12.05 -23.61 -3.51
C ARG A 60 11.99 -23.07 -4.94
N GLU A 61 10.80 -23.04 -5.53
CA GLU A 61 10.56 -22.40 -6.82
C GLU A 61 10.82 -20.88 -6.72
N VAL A 62 11.42 -20.32 -7.76
CA VAL A 62 11.80 -18.90 -7.79
C VAL A 62 10.76 -18.10 -8.56
N VAL A 63 10.30 -16.99 -7.97
CA VAL A 63 9.49 -15.98 -8.66
C VAL A 63 10.29 -14.68 -8.72
N MET A 64 10.29 -14.03 -9.89
CA MET A 64 10.93 -12.72 -10.06
C MET A 64 9.90 -11.60 -10.00
N VAL A 65 10.21 -10.54 -9.25
CA VAL A 65 9.40 -9.31 -9.17
C VAL A 65 10.21 -8.17 -9.76
N LEU A 66 9.65 -7.44 -10.71
CA LEU A 66 10.28 -6.25 -11.27
C LEU A 66 9.80 -5.02 -10.50
N GLY A 67 10.76 -4.24 -10.00
CA GLY A 67 10.50 -2.97 -9.31
C GLY A 67 10.15 -1.83 -10.27
N SER A 68 10.03 -0.62 -9.71
CA SER A 68 9.61 0.57 -10.48
C SER A 68 10.77 1.36 -11.11
N GLY A 69 12.00 1.00 -10.79
CA GLY A 69 13.17 1.78 -11.15
C GLY A 69 13.35 3.03 -10.25
N PRO A 70 14.18 4.00 -10.68
CA PRO A 70 14.41 5.22 -9.91
C PRO A 70 13.13 6.01 -9.70
N ILE A 71 12.91 6.51 -8.47
CA ILE A 71 11.79 7.38 -8.15
C ILE A 71 11.92 8.71 -8.90
N ARG A 72 10.85 9.16 -9.50
CA ARG A 72 10.72 10.45 -10.18
C ARG A 72 9.29 10.97 -10.03
N ILE A 73 9.10 12.27 -10.19
CA ILE A 73 7.75 12.85 -10.26
C ILE A 73 6.98 12.13 -11.37
N GLY A 74 5.78 11.69 -11.05
CA GLY A 74 4.98 10.88 -11.98
C GLY A 74 5.08 9.36 -11.75
N GLN A 75 6.04 8.87 -10.94
CA GLN A 75 6.23 7.46 -10.61
C GLN A 75 6.65 7.34 -9.14
N GLY A 76 5.69 7.37 -8.23
CA GLY A 76 5.93 7.49 -6.80
C GLY A 76 6.33 6.19 -6.10
N ILE A 77 6.56 6.31 -4.79
CA ILE A 77 6.93 5.22 -3.88
C ILE A 77 5.82 4.16 -3.73
N GLU A 78 4.61 4.46 -4.14
CA GLU A 78 3.43 3.59 -4.07
C GLU A 78 3.62 2.30 -4.88
N PHE A 79 4.41 2.36 -5.95
CA PHE A 79 4.78 1.16 -6.72
C PHE A 79 5.79 0.30 -5.96
N ASP A 80 6.68 0.92 -5.19
CA ASP A 80 7.60 0.18 -4.33
C ASP A 80 6.84 -0.56 -3.22
N TYR A 81 5.88 0.11 -2.56
CA TYR A 81 4.95 -0.52 -1.64
C TYR A 81 4.32 -1.78 -2.25
N SER A 82 3.81 -1.69 -3.47
CA SER A 82 3.18 -2.81 -4.15
C SER A 82 4.17 -3.94 -4.45
N SER A 83 5.38 -3.61 -4.88
CA SER A 83 6.44 -4.61 -5.13
C SER A 83 6.85 -5.33 -3.85
N VAL A 84 7.05 -4.61 -2.75
CA VAL A 84 7.44 -5.17 -1.44
C VAL A 84 6.35 -6.08 -0.87
N HIS A 85 5.09 -5.64 -0.88
CA HIS A 85 3.98 -6.47 -0.41
C HIS A 85 3.78 -7.73 -1.27
N CYS A 86 4.05 -7.66 -2.58
CA CYS A 86 4.07 -8.83 -3.45
C CYS A 86 5.17 -9.80 -3.03
N VAL A 87 6.39 -9.33 -2.80
CA VAL A 87 7.52 -10.14 -2.32
C VAL A 87 7.15 -10.87 -1.04
N TRP A 88 6.67 -10.16 -0.04
CA TRP A 88 6.29 -10.76 1.26
C TRP A 88 5.15 -11.78 1.13
N THR A 89 4.20 -11.55 0.22
CA THR A 89 3.13 -12.52 -0.05
C THR A 89 3.67 -13.78 -0.70
N LEU A 90 4.55 -13.66 -1.69
CA LEU A 90 5.18 -14.80 -2.36
C LEU A 90 6.03 -15.63 -1.38
N GLN A 91 6.80 -14.97 -0.51
CA GLN A 91 7.59 -15.64 0.53
C GLN A 91 6.69 -16.42 1.50
N LYS A 92 5.57 -15.82 1.96
CA LYS A 92 4.57 -16.52 2.80
C LYS A 92 3.94 -17.72 2.10
N LEU A 93 3.86 -17.72 0.78
CA LEU A 93 3.36 -18.81 -0.03
C LEU A 93 4.43 -19.89 -0.35
N GLY A 94 5.65 -19.70 0.13
CA GLY A 94 6.71 -20.68 0.04
C GLY A 94 7.59 -20.58 -1.21
N TYR A 95 7.58 -19.45 -1.91
CA TYR A 95 8.50 -19.18 -3.01
C TYR A 95 9.80 -18.54 -2.53
N ASP A 96 10.88 -18.74 -3.25
CA ASP A 96 12.04 -17.88 -3.22
C ASP A 96 11.77 -16.68 -4.13
N VAL A 97 12.00 -15.48 -3.66
CA VAL A 97 11.69 -14.27 -4.40
C VAL A 97 12.95 -13.51 -4.78
N VAL A 98 13.07 -13.25 -6.07
CA VAL A 98 14.11 -12.38 -6.64
C VAL A 98 13.48 -11.06 -7.00
N ILE A 99 14.03 -9.95 -6.51
CA ILE A 99 13.62 -8.62 -6.93
C ILE A 99 14.71 -7.97 -7.80
N VAL A 100 14.30 -7.32 -8.86
CA VAL A 100 15.18 -6.51 -9.73
C VAL A 100 14.73 -5.08 -9.65
N ASN A 101 15.59 -4.21 -9.12
CA ASN A 101 15.32 -2.78 -9.04
C ASN A 101 16.63 -2.01 -8.92
N ASN A 102 16.67 -0.75 -9.36
CA ASN A 102 17.85 0.11 -9.33
C ASN A 102 17.59 1.47 -8.65
N ASN A 103 16.63 1.51 -7.73
CA ASN A 103 16.42 2.65 -6.87
C ASN A 103 17.27 2.49 -5.59
N PRO A 104 18.23 3.39 -5.30
CA PRO A 104 19.11 3.22 -4.14
C PRO A 104 18.45 3.52 -2.78
N GLU A 105 17.28 4.17 -2.78
CA GLU A 105 16.64 4.63 -1.54
C GLU A 105 15.17 4.18 -1.47
N THR A 106 14.96 2.87 -1.41
CA THR A 106 13.61 2.34 -1.28
C THR A 106 13.63 0.95 -0.63
N VAL A 107 12.52 0.55 -0.01
CA VAL A 107 12.40 -0.71 0.75
C VAL A 107 12.61 -1.95 -0.12
N SER A 108 12.20 -1.92 -1.40
CA SER A 108 12.40 -3.06 -2.29
C SER A 108 13.88 -3.36 -2.57
N THR A 109 14.76 -2.40 -2.36
CA THR A 109 16.21 -2.56 -2.52
C THR A 109 16.95 -2.71 -1.19
N ASP A 110 16.24 -2.87 -0.09
CA ASP A 110 16.81 -3.36 1.15
C ASP A 110 17.13 -4.85 1.02
N TYR A 111 18.34 -5.24 1.45
CA TYR A 111 18.88 -6.60 1.23
C TYR A 111 18.07 -7.71 1.94
N ASP A 112 17.25 -7.36 2.91
CA ASP A 112 16.42 -8.27 3.72
C ASP A 112 14.94 -8.31 3.26
N THR A 113 14.58 -7.56 2.24
CA THR A 113 13.21 -7.55 1.71
C THR A 113 12.89 -8.80 0.91
N ALA A 114 13.79 -9.22 0.01
CA ALA A 114 13.63 -10.40 -0.83
C ALA A 114 14.71 -11.45 -0.53
N ASP A 115 14.53 -12.70 -1.00
CA ASP A 115 15.55 -13.74 -0.85
C ASP A 115 16.81 -13.41 -1.65
N ARG A 116 16.68 -12.66 -2.75
CA ARG A 116 17.79 -12.12 -3.57
C ARG A 116 17.38 -10.83 -4.25
N LEU A 117 18.27 -9.84 -4.16
CA LEU A 117 18.14 -8.55 -4.81
C LEU A 117 19.19 -8.41 -5.92
N TYR A 118 18.74 -8.05 -7.12
CA TYR A 118 19.62 -7.60 -8.21
C TYR A 118 19.44 -6.11 -8.40
N PHE A 119 20.50 -5.35 -8.08
CA PHE A 119 20.52 -3.91 -8.26
C PHE A 119 20.92 -3.59 -9.69
N GLU A 120 19.95 -3.74 -10.60
CA GLU A 120 20.17 -3.59 -12.03
C GLU A 120 19.08 -2.77 -12.68
N ALA A 121 19.42 -2.17 -13.81
CA ALA A 121 18.46 -1.42 -14.60
C ALA A 121 17.35 -2.34 -15.14
N LEU A 122 16.13 -1.80 -15.23
CA LEU A 122 14.99 -2.50 -15.79
C LEU A 122 15.00 -2.37 -17.32
N THR A 123 16.04 -2.89 -17.95
CA THR A 123 16.14 -3.00 -19.41
C THR A 123 15.84 -4.44 -19.86
N PRO A 124 15.40 -4.66 -21.10
CA PRO A 124 15.20 -6.02 -21.62
C PRO A 124 16.42 -6.91 -21.47
N GLU A 125 17.60 -6.37 -21.77
CA GLU A 125 18.89 -7.09 -21.75
C GLU A 125 19.27 -7.49 -20.30
N ASP A 126 19.25 -6.54 -19.35
CA ASP A 126 19.65 -6.79 -17.96
C ASP A 126 18.71 -7.79 -17.29
N VAL A 127 17.40 -7.64 -17.50
CA VAL A 127 16.39 -8.55 -16.93
C VAL A 127 16.51 -9.95 -17.49
N MET A 128 16.73 -10.12 -18.80
CA MET A 128 16.93 -11.45 -19.40
C MET A 128 18.19 -12.14 -18.87
N ASN A 129 19.28 -11.41 -18.68
CA ASN A 129 20.50 -11.97 -18.11
C ASN A 129 20.28 -12.51 -16.69
N ILE A 130 19.47 -11.82 -15.88
CA ILE A 130 19.12 -12.30 -14.54
C ILE A 130 18.21 -13.52 -14.63
N ILE A 131 17.24 -13.53 -15.54
CA ILE A 131 16.34 -14.67 -15.77
C ILE A 131 17.14 -15.92 -16.14
N GLU A 132 18.17 -15.82 -16.96
CA GLU A 132 19.05 -16.95 -17.32
C GLU A 132 19.80 -17.55 -16.12
N VAL A 133 20.13 -16.73 -15.14
CA VAL A 133 20.81 -17.15 -13.91
C VAL A 133 19.82 -17.74 -12.90
N GLU A 134 18.70 -17.06 -12.66
CA GLU A 134 17.74 -17.37 -11.60
C GLU A 134 16.69 -18.41 -12.03
N LYS A 135 16.37 -18.48 -13.32
CA LYS A 135 15.39 -19.41 -13.93
C LYS A 135 14.05 -19.40 -13.20
N PRO A 136 13.42 -18.21 -13.04
CA PRO A 136 12.16 -18.09 -12.31
C PRO A 136 11.05 -18.87 -13.04
N VAL A 137 10.09 -19.40 -12.27
CA VAL A 137 8.88 -20.04 -12.81
C VAL A 137 7.92 -19.04 -13.43
N GLY A 138 8.12 -17.75 -13.14
CA GLY A 138 7.39 -16.62 -13.72
C GLY A 138 7.89 -15.28 -13.21
N VAL A 139 7.48 -14.22 -13.91
CA VAL A 139 7.85 -12.83 -13.64
C VAL A 139 6.62 -11.99 -13.37
N VAL A 140 6.63 -11.21 -12.27
CA VAL A 140 5.60 -10.24 -11.93
C VAL A 140 6.02 -8.87 -12.42
N VAL A 141 5.23 -8.28 -13.33
CA VAL A 141 5.46 -6.95 -13.90
C VAL A 141 4.47 -5.90 -13.39
N ALA A 142 3.31 -6.32 -12.88
CA ALA A 142 2.17 -5.47 -12.61
C ALA A 142 2.36 -4.49 -11.43
N PHE A 143 3.38 -4.65 -10.62
CA PHE A 143 3.61 -3.81 -9.44
C PHE A 143 4.72 -2.77 -9.63
N GLY A 144 5.58 -2.93 -10.65
CA GLY A 144 6.67 -2.00 -10.94
C GLY A 144 6.28 -0.78 -11.80
N GLY A 145 5.00 -0.43 -11.86
CA GLY A 145 4.51 0.71 -12.63
C GLY A 145 4.82 0.61 -14.12
N GLN A 146 4.85 1.75 -14.80
CA GLN A 146 5.04 1.81 -16.24
C GLN A 146 6.42 1.29 -16.71
N THR A 147 7.42 1.35 -15.84
CA THR A 147 8.77 0.86 -16.19
C THR A 147 8.79 -0.65 -16.39
N ALA A 148 8.18 -1.42 -15.47
CA ALA A 148 8.12 -2.86 -15.55
C ALA A 148 7.14 -3.35 -16.63
N ILE A 149 5.98 -2.71 -16.76
CA ILE A 149 4.95 -3.07 -17.76
C ILE A 149 5.51 -3.02 -19.19
N LYS A 150 6.34 -2.07 -19.52
CA LYS A 150 6.96 -1.95 -20.86
C LYS A 150 7.82 -3.16 -21.25
N LEU A 151 8.25 -3.97 -20.28
CA LEU A 151 9.03 -5.18 -20.54
C LEU A 151 8.15 -6.39 -20.90
N THR A 152 6.85 -6.32 -20.69
CA THR A 152 5.93 -7.46 -20.81
C THR A 152 5.99 -8.10 -22.18
N ASN A 153 5.81 -7.34 -23.26
CA ASN A 153 5.82 -7.85 -24.64
C ASN A 153 7.17 -8.47 -25.01
N TYR A 154 8.27 -7.87 -24.52
CA TYR A 154 9.60 -8.41 -24.77
C TYR A 154 9.78 -9.76 -24.04
N LEU A 155 9.43 -9.85 -22.78
CA LEU A 155 9.56 -11.07 -21.98
C LEU A 155 8.67 -12.20 -22.54
N ASP A 156 7.42 -11.90 -22.86
CA ASP A 156 6.46 -12.85 -23.43
C ASP A 156 6.96 -13.41 -24.76
N SER A 157 7.47 -12.55 -25.67
CA SER A 157 8.03 -12.97 -26.96
C SER A 157 9.27 -13.88 -26.85
N HIS A 158 9.94 -13.88 -25.69
CA HIS A 158 11.06 -14.77 -25.36
C HIS A 158 10.63 -16.00 -24.54
N GLY A 159 9.32 -16.24 -24.43
CA GLY A 159 8.76 -17.41 -23.75
C GLY A 159 8.83 -17.34 -22.22
N ILE A 160 9.02 -16.16 -21.65
CA ILE A 160 9.02 -15.96 -20.20
C ILE A 160 7.57 -15.82 -19.72
N ARG A 161 7.19 -16.66 -18.76
CA ARG A 161 5.85 -16.66 -18.19
C ARG A 161 5.61 -15.38 -17.38
N ILE A 162 4.64 -14.56 -17.77
CA ILE A 162 4.16 -13.43 -16.99
C ILE A 162 3.14 -13.93 -15.96
N LEU A 163 3.34 -13.57 -14.69
CA LEU A 163 2.39 -13.82 -13.62
C LEU A 163 1.47 -12.60 -13.50
N GLY A 164 0.20 -12.80 -13.80
CA GLY A 164 -0.80 -11.73 -13.83
C GLY A 164 -1.53 -11.63 -15.16
N THR A 165 -1.90 -10.41 -15.53
CA THR A 165 -2.53 -10.10 -16.82
C THR A 165 -1.59 -10.43 -17.97
N SER A 166 -2.11 -11.06 -19.03
CA SER A 166 -1.33 -11.47 -20.19
C SER A 166 -0.78 -10.26 -20.97
N ALA A 167 0.28 -10.50 -21.75
CA ALA A 167 0.83 -9.48 -22.65
C ALA A 167 -0.23 -8.94 -23.62
N GLU A 168 -1.11 -9.82 -24.15
CA GLU A 168 -2.23 -9.42 -25.02
C GLU A 168 -3.23 -8.51 -24.30
N GLY A 169 -3.60 -8.81 -23.04
CA GLY A 169 -4.49 -7.97 -22.25
C GLY A 169 -3.89 -6.59 -21.95
N ILE A 170 -2.61 -6.55 -21.64
CA ILE A 170 -1.86 -5.30 -21.42
C ILE A 170 -1.79 -4.49 -22.71
N ASP A 171 -1.43 -5.11 -23.82
CA ASP A 171 -1.34 -4.46 -25.12
C ASP A 171 -2.72 -3.93 -25.58
N THR A 172 -3.81 -4.67 -25.31
CA THR A 172 -5.16 -4.22 -25.61
C THR A 172 -5.56 -2.97 -24.82
N ALA A 173 -5.11 -2.86 -23.58
CA ALA A 173 -5.38 -1.68 -22.75
C ALA A 173 -4.52 -0.46 -23.14
N GLU A 174 -3.27 -0.68 -23.59
CA GLU A 174 -2.34 0.40 -23.94
C GLU A 174 -2.47 0.88 -25.39
N ASP A 175 -2.87 -0.02 -26.31
CA ASP A 175 -3.10 0.33 -27.71
C ASP A 175 -4.46 1.02 -27.89
N ARG A 176 -4.44 2.27 -28.38
CA ARG A 176 -5.64 3.10 -28.52
C ARG A 176 -6.72 2.46 -29.40
N GLU A 177 -6.33 1.89 -30.54
CA GLU A 177 -7.30 1.34 -31.51
C GLU A 177 -7.95 0.07 -30.96
N LYS A 178 -7.16 -0.78 -30.32
CA LYS A 178 -7.64 -1.99 -29.67
C LYS A 178 -8.57 -1.67 -28.50
N PHE A 179 -8.18 -0.68 -27.70
CA PHE A 179 -8.98 -0.23 -26.58
C PHE A 179 -10.28 0.43 -27.02
N ASP A 180 -10.25 1.26 -28.06
CA ASP A 180 -11.47 1.86 -28.62
C ASP A 180 -12.47 0.79 -29.09
N LYS A 181 -12.01 -0.23 -29.83
CA LYS A 181 -12.85 -1.36 -30.24
C LYS A 181 -13.43 -2.13 -29.06
N LEU A 182 -12.63 -2.30 -27.99
CA LEU A 182 -13.11 -2.94 -26.77
C LEU A 182 -14.23 -2.14 -26.13
N LEU A 183 -14.07 -0.83 -25.98
CA LEU A 183 -15.09 0.05 -25.40
C LEU A 183 -16.38 0.08 -26.23
N GLU A 184 -16.26 0.15 -27.55
CA GLU A 184 -17.40 0.08 -28.46
C GLU A 184 -18.21 -1.21 -28.29
N THR A 185 -17.54 -2.35 -28.11
CA THR A 185 -18.19 -3.65 -27.89
C THR A 185 -19.11 -3.65 -26.67
N PHE A 186 -18.74 -2.91 -25.62
CA PHE A 186 -19.52 -2.81 -24.39
C PHE A 186 -20.40 -1.56 -24.30
N GLY A 187 -20.36 -0.69 -25.31
CA GLY A 187 -21.10 0.56 -25.30
C GLY A 187 -20.61 1.55 -24.24
N ILE A 188 -19.33 1.45 -23.87
CA ILE A 188 -18.68 2.35 -22.91
C ILE A 188 -18.10 3.53 -23.69
N THR A 189 -18.35 4.75 -23.21
CA THR A 189 -17.95 5.97 -23.91
C THR A 189 -16.59 6.46 -23.42
N ARG A 190 -15.79 7.04 -24.30
CA ARG A 190 -14.57 7.80 -23.94
C ARG A 190 -14.59 9.20 -24.58
N PRO A 191 -13.79 10.15 -24.08
CA PRO A 191 -13.63 11.45 -24.74
C PRO A 191 -13.17 11.26 -26.19
N LYS A 192 -13.77 12.01 -27.11
CA LYS A 192 -13.34 12.00 -28.50
C LYS A 192 -11.95 12.60 -28.64
N GLY A 193 -11.11 12.00 -29.49
CA GLY A 193 -9.78 12.50 -29.73
C GLY A 193 -9.18 12.01 -31.04
N MET A 194 -8.15 12.69 -31.50
CA MET A 194 -7.47 12.46 -32.78
C MET A 194 -5.95 12.43 -32.56
N GLY A 195 -5.28 11.49 -33.23
CA GLY A 195 -3.83 11.47 -33.31
C GLY A 195 -3.34 12.37 -34.45
N VAL A 196 -2.34 13.20 -34.20
CA VAL A 196 -1.81 14.19 -35.14
C VAL A 196 -0.28 14.19 -35.14
N ASN A 197 0.30 14.50 -36.30
CA ASN A 197 1.77 14.51 -36.44
C ASN A 197 2.30 15.92 -36.83
N THR A 198 1.42 16.84 -37.19
CA THR A 198 1.81 18.18 -37.61
C THR A 198 1.02 19.26 -36.86
N VAL A 199 1.55 20.47 -36.84
CA VAL A 199 0.90 21.65 -36.23
C VAL A 199 -0.49 21.89 -36.86
N GLU A 200 -0.59 21.83 -38.18
CA GLU A 200 -1.85 22.10 -38.90
C GLU A 200 -2.89 21.02 -38.65
N GLU A 201 -2.48 19.75 -38.57
CA GLU A 201 -3.38 18.64 -38.14
C GLU A 201 -3.89 18.86 -36.73
N ALA A 202 -3.06 19.33 -35.81
CA ALA A 202 -3.46 19.58 -34.44
C ALA A 202 -4.50 20.69 -34.30
N VAL A 203 -4.29 21.80 -35.04
CA VAL A 203 -5.26 22.89 -35.07
C VAL A 203 -6.58 22.44 -35.67
N ASN A 204 -6.57 21.77 -36.85
CA ASN A 204 -7.78 21.25 -37.46
C ASN A 204 -8.52 20.25 -36.58
N ALA A 205 -7.79 19.39 -35.86
CA ALA A 205 -8.37 18.47 -34.90
C ALA A 205 -9.02 19.22 -33.72
N ALA A 206 -8.34 20.24 -33.19
CA ALA A 206 -8.87 21.05 -32.09
C ALA A 206 -10.13 21.84 -32.50
N GLU A 207 -10.15 22.42 -33.71
CA GLU A 207 -11.33 23.09 -34.28
C GLU A 207 -12.50 22.10 -34.46
N THR A 208 -12.22 20.89 -34.96
CA THR A 208 -13.24 19.85 -35.16
C THR A 208 -13.84 19.37 -33.83
N LEU A 209 -13.02 19.20 -32.79
CA LEU A 209 -13.46 18.79 -31.45
C LEU A 209 -14.09 19.93 -30.66
N GLY A 210 -13.77 21.18 -31.06
CA GLY A 210 -14.12 22.41 -30.36
C GLY A 210 -13.28 22.62 -29.09
N TYR A 211 -12.76 23.86 -28.94
CA TYR A 211 -12.01 24.25 -27.77
C TYR A 211 -12.86 24.23 -26.49
N PRO A 212 -12.27 24.01 -25.29
CA PRO A 212 -10.87 23.65 -25.06
C PRO A 212 -10.58 22.17 -25.39
N VAL A 213 -9.30 21.89 -25.70
CA VAL A 213 -8.79 20.55 -25.99
C VAL A 213 -7.59 20.21 -25.09
N LEU A 214 -7.41 18.92 -24.79
CA LEU A 214 -6.25 18.41 -24.10
C LEU A 214 -5.23 17.91 -25.13
N LEU A 215 -4.03 18.46 -25.09
CA LEU A 215 -2.91 18.06 -25.93
C LEU A 215 -1.97 17.18 -25.11
N ARG A 216 -1.67 15.99 -25.62
CA ARG A 216 -0.78 15.06 -24.93
C ARG A 216 0.12 14.30 -25.91
N PRO A 217 1.44 14.21 -25.68
CA PRO A 217 2.30 13.31 -26.42
C PRO A 217 1.88 11.86 -26.17
N SER A 218 2.08 10.97 -27.14
CA SER A 218 1.98 9.54 -26.90
C SER A 218 3.09 9.09 -25.95
N TYR A 219 2.80 8.13 -25.04
CA TYR A 219 3.78 7.53 -24.15
C TYR A 219 4.43 8.47 -23.12
N VAL A 220 3.63 9.24 -22.40
CA VAL A 220 4.10 10.09 -21.29
C VAL A 220 3.97 9.39 -19.93
N ILE A 221 4.83 9.78 -18.98
CA ILE A 221 4.76 9.34 -17.58
C ILE A 221 4.34 10.54 -16.73
N GLY A 222 3.30 10.37 -15.90
CA GLY A 222 2.84 11.43 -15.00
C GLY A 222 2.35 12.68 -15.71
N GLY A 223 1.79 12.55 -16.91
CA GLY A 223 1.26 13.68 -17.69
C GLY A 223 2.31 14.66 -18.22
N GLN A 224 3.58 14.30 -18.22
CA GLN A 224 4.66 15.19 -18.68
C GLN A 224 4.38 15.78 -20.05
N ASN A 225 4.56 17.10 -20.18
CA ASN A 225 4.26 17.87 -21.40
C ASN A 225 2.80 17.81 -21.86
N MET A 226 1.85 17.47 -21.00
CA MET A 226 0.43 17.63 -21.32
C MET A 226 -0.02 19.06 -21.03
N THR A 227 -0.94 19.57 -21.83
CA THR A 227 -1.53 20.91 -21.63
C THR A 227 -2.96 20.99 -22.10
N ILE A 228 -3.75 21.86 -21.47
CA ILE A 228 -5.09 22.22 -21.94
C ILE A 228 -4.95 23.45 -22.81
N SER A 229 -5.41 23.36 -24.07
CA SER A 229 -5.37 24.46 -25.01
C SER A 229 -6.76 25.04 -25.22
N TYR A 230 -6.86 26.35 -25.14
CA TYR A 230 -8.12 27.10 -25.26
C TYR A 230 -8.33 27.76 -26.61
N ASP A 231 -7.29 27.86 -27.42
CA ASP A 231 -7.31 28.50 -28.71
C ASP A 231 -6.24 27.98 -29.67
N ASP A 232 -6.32 28.43 -30.92
CA ASP A 232 -5.41 28.09 -32.01
C ASP A 232 -3.96 28.53 -31.73
N ALA A 233 -3.75 29.73 -31.20
CA ALA A 233 -2.40 30.25 -30.95
C ALA A 233 -1.66 29.39 -29.89
N HIS A 234 -2.36 28.95 -28.84
CA HIS A 234 -1.81 28.06 -27.82
C HIS A 234 -1.49 26.68 -28.38
N THR A 235 -2.41 26.10 -29.19
CA THR A 235 -2.19 24.82 -29.88
C THR A 235 -0.94 24.86 -30.78
N ARG A 236 -0.79 25.88 -31.61
CA ARG A 236 0.40 26.04 -32.45
C ARG A 236 1.68 26.12 -31.66
N LYS A 237 1.72 27.00 -30.68
CA LYS A 237 2.90 27.16 -29.80
C LYS A 237 3.31 25.87 -29.10
N TYR A 238 2.34 25.13 -28.58
CA TYR A 238 2.59 23.83 -27.95
C TYR A 238 3.19 22.83 -28.95
N MET A 239 2.57 22.64 -30.09
CA MET A 239 3.04 21.70 -31.12
C MET A 239 4.44 22.05 -31.63
N GLU A 240 4.75 23.33 -31.85
CA GLU A 240 6.10 23.79 -32.23
C GLU A 240 7.12 23.40 -31.16
N THR A 241 6.80 23.58 -29.89
CA THR A 241 7.69 23.23 -28.78
C THR A 241 7.95 21.73 -28.72
N ILE A 242 6.91 20.90 -28.84
CA ILE A 242 7.01 19.44 -28.82
C ILE A 242 7.81 18.92 -30.02
N MET A 243 7.56 19.43 -31.20
CA MET A 243 8.30 19.02 -32.42
C MET A 243 9.77 19.40 -32.38
N GLN A 244 10.15 20.57 -31.82
CA GLN A 244 11.54 20.95 -31.59
C GLN A 244 12.26 20.02 -30.60
N GLY A 245 11.52 19.41 -29.68
CA GLY A 245 12.04 18.42 -28.72
C GLY A 245 12.35 17.05 -29.35
N GLY A 246 12.10 16.84 -30.66
CA GLY A 246 12.41 15.59 -31.38
C GLY A 246 11.52 14.41 -30.96
N ILE A 247 10.26 14.67 -30.66
CA ILE A 247 9.27 13.63 -30.37
C ILE A 247 8.74 13.09 -31.70
N ASP A 248 9.13 11.87 -32.06
CA ASP A 248 8.74 11.19 -33.31
C ASP A 248 7.38 10.49 -33.25
N ASN A 249 6.64 10.62 -32.12
CA ASN A 249 5.37 9.96 -31.92
C ASN A 249 4.20 10.93 -32.13
N PRO A 250 3.01 10.47 -32.57
CA PRO A 250 1.86 11.33 -32.71
C PRO A 250 1.45 12.00 -31.41
N VAL A 251 1.06 13.25 -31.46
CA VAL A 251 0.40 13.96 -30.37
C VAL A 251 -1.08 13.65 -30.42
N LEU A 252 -1.68 13.40 -29.27
CA LEU A 252 -3.12 13.20 -29.15
C LEU A 252 -3.80 14.53 -28.82
N VAL A 253 -4.84 14.85 -29.56
CA VAL A 253 -5.73 15.98 -29.31
C VAL A 253 -7.06 15.40 -28.85
N ASP A 254 -7.37 15.53 -27.57
CA ASP A 254 -8.60 15.00 -27.00
C ASP A 254 -9.54 16.14 -26.59
N LYS A 255 -10.87 15.95 -26.73
CA LYS A 255 -11.85 16.90 -26.22
C LYS A 255 -11.68 17.03 -24.70
N TYR A 256 -11.41 18.23 -24.22
CA TYR A 256 -11.36 18.50 -22.79
C TYR A 256 -12.78 18.63 -22.23
N MET A 257 -13.03 17.94 -21.11
CA MET A 257 -14.31 17.88 -20.40
C MET A 257 -14.07 18.14 -18.91
N PRO A 258 -14.40 19.33 -18.38
CA PRO A 258 -14.19 19.69 -16.98
C PRO A 258 -15.27 19.05 -16.08
N GLY A 259 -15.27 17.74 -15.98
CA GLY A 259 -16.21 16.97 -15.15
C GLY A 259 -15.58 16.40 -13.89
N THR A 260 -16.37 15.64 -13.14
CA THR A 260 -15.92 14.94 -11.94
C THR A 260 -15.12 13.71 -12.32
N GLU A 261 -13.87 13.65 -11.89
CA GLU A 261 -12.98 12.50 -12.10
C GLU A 261 -13.11 11.51 -10.97
N LEU A 262 -13.05 10.23 -11.32
CA LEU A 262 -13.16 9.11 -10.39
C LEU A 262 -12.07 8.09 -10.69
N GLU A 263 -11.57 7.45 -9.68
CA GLU A 263 -10.56 6.40 -9.80
C GLU A 263 -11.02 5.12 -9.10
N VAL A 264 -10.85 4.00 -9.79
CA VAL A 264 -11.28 2.67 -9.33
C VAL A 264 -10.15 1.68 -9.53
N ASP A 265 -9.70 1.07 -8.44
CA ASP A 265 -8.81 -0.08 -8.48
C ASP A 265 -9.63 -1.37 -8.34
N VAL A 266 -9.42 -2.30 -9.26
CA VAL A 266 -10.13 -3.57 -9.33
C VAL A 266 -9.16 -4.72 -9.18
N ILE A 267 -9.51 -5.71 -8.37
CA ILE A 267 -8.83 -7.00 -8.33
C ILE A 267 -9.69 -7.98 -9.13
N SER A 268 -9.09 -8.72 -10.08
CA SER A 268 -9.80 -9.73 -10.86
C SER A 268 -9.01 -11.02 -10.94
N ASP A 269 -9.72 -12.15 -10.88
CA ASP A 269 -9.15 -13.50 -11.08
C ASP A 269 -9.44 -14.07 -12.48
N GLY A 270 -10.00 -13.23 -13.37
CA GLY A 270 -10.43 -13.58 -14.72
C GLY A 270 -11.84 -14.15 -14.81
N GLU A 271 -12.50 -14.39 -13.70
CA GLU A 271 -13.90 -14.86 -13.62
C GLU A 271 -14.76 -13.91 -12.76
N ASP A 272 -14.21 -13.47 -11.64
CA ASP A 272 -14.83 -12.55 -10.70
C ASP A 272 -13.99 -11.29 -10.52
N VAL A 273 -14.62 -10.24 -9.99
CA VAL A 273 -13.94 -8.99 -9.62
C VAL A 273 -14.26 -8.59 -8.19
N LEU A 274 -13.31 -7.94 -7.54
CA LEU A 274 -13.49 -7.23 -6.28
C LEU A 274 -13.10 -5.77 -6.48
N ILE A 275 -14.00 -4.85 -6.13
CA ILE A 275 -13.76 -3.40 -6.14
C ILE A 275 -13.68 -2.94 -4.69
N PRO A 276 -12.48 -2.76 -4.12
CA PRO A 276 -12.31 -2.34 -2.73
C PRO A 276 -12.90 -0.98 -2.43
N GLY A 277 -12.83 -0.05 -3.39
CA GLY A 277 -13.39 1.28 -3.25
C GLY A 277 -13.35 2.09 -4.54
N ILE A 278 -14.22 3.10 -4.59
CA ILE A 278 -14.26 4.10 -5.65
C ILE A 278 -13.90 5.44 -5.01
N MET A 279 -12.95 6.16 -5.59
CA MET A 279 -12.56 7.49 -5.14
C MET A 279 -13.12 8.55 -6.05
N GLU A 280 -13.53 9.68 -5.45
CA GLU A 280 -13.97 10.88 -6.15
C GLU A 280 -12.95 11.99 -5.93
N HIS A 281 -12.51 12.65 -7.01
CA HIS A 281 -11.62 13.78 -6.92
C HIS A 281 -12.42 15.06 -6.61
N ILE A 282 -11.85 15.93 -5.78
CA ILE A 282 -12.42 17.26 -5.52
C ILE A 282 -12.18 18.16 -6.72
N GLU A 283 -10.96 18.17 -7.24
CA GLU A 283 -10.62 18.90 -8.45
C GLU A 283 -11.26 18.24 -9.66
N ARG A 284 -11.80 19.06 -10.55
CA ARG A 284 -12.32 18.60 -11.85
C ARG A 284 -11.20 18.04 -12.73
N ALA A 285 -11.57 17.21 -13.69
CA ALA A 285 -10.64 16.66 -14.68
C ALA A 285 -9.79 17.77 -15.32
N GLY A 286 -8.52 17.43 -15.56
CA GLY A 286 -7.51 18.37 -16.05
C GLY A 286 -6.42 18.68 -15.02
N VAL A 287 -6.63 18.34 -13.75
CA VAL A 287 -5.59 18.23 -12.75
C VAL A 287 -5.19 16.76 -12.66
N HIS A 288 -3.88 16.45 -12.63
CA HIS A 288 -3.40 15.08 -12.53
C HIS A 288 -3.92 14.39 -11.27
N SER A 289 -4.35 13.12 -11.36
CA SER A 289 -4.95 12.37 -10.24
C SER A 289 -4.07 12.31 -8.99
N GLY A 290 -2.73 12.29 -9.16
CA GLY A 290 -1.77 12.37 -8.07
C GLY A 290 -1.79 13.71 -7.33
N ASP A 291 -2.15 14.79 -8.00
CA ASP A 291 -2.20 16.16 -7.47
C ASP A 291 -3.58 16.55 -6.96
N SER A 292 -4.59 15.71 -7.21
CA SER A 292 -5.96 15.96 -6.78
C SER A 292 -6.19 15.43 -5.36
N ILE A 293 -7.04 16.15 -4.62
CA ILE A 293 -7.60 15.68 -3.36
C ILE A 293 -8.64 14.62 -3.69
N ALA A 294 -8.46 13.40 -3.19
CA ALA A 294 -9.38 12.30 -3.44
C ALA A 294 -10.14 11.91 -2.18
N VAL A 295 -11.44 11.71 -2.30
CA VAL A 295 -12.35 11.37 -1.20
C VAL A 295 -12.85 9.93 -1.36
N TYR A 296 -12.82 9.17 -0.28
CA TYR A 296 -13.39 7.84 -0.18
C TYR A 296 -14.24 7.71 1.08
N PRO A 297 -15.46 7.14 1.02
CA PRO A 297 -16.22 6.83 -0.20
C PRO A 297 -16.60 8.10 -0.98
N PRO A 298 -17.01 7.97 -2.25
CA PRO A 298 -17.49 9.11 -3.04
C PRO A 298 -18.59 9.86 -2.30
N TYR A 299 -18.55 11.18 -2.32
CA TYR A 299 -19.47 12.02 -1.52
C TYR A 299 -20.58 12.68 -2.34
N ASN A 300 -20.36 12.89 -3.65
CA ASN A 300 -21.34 13.48 -4.56
C ASN A 300 -21.92 12.48 -5.59
N LEU A 301 -21.58 11.21 -5.49
CA LEU A 301 -21.93 10.21 -6.47
C LEU A 301 -23.28 9.55 -6.15
N SER A 302 -24.20 9.54 -7.12
CA SER A 302 -25.48 8.86 -6.97
C SER A 302 -25.33 7.34 -7.09
N ASP A 303 -26.26 6.57 -6.45
CA ASP A 303 -26.29 5.11 -6.54
C ASP A 303 -26.39 4.60 -7.99
N LYS A 304 -27.04 5.37 -8.86
CA LYS A 304 -27.11 5.07 -10.29
C LYS A 304 -25.71 5.05 -10.93
N PHE A 305 -24.91 6.06 -10.67
CA PHE A 305 -23.54 6.12 -11.19
C PHE A 305 -22.62 5.09 -10.54
N LEU A 306 -22.77 4.86 -9.24
CA LEU A 306 -22.03 3.77 -8.55
C LEU A 306 -22.26 2.44 -9.26
N LYS A 307 -23.51 2.10 -9.55
CA LYS A 307 -23.84 0.86 -10.27
C LYS A 307 -23.21 0.83 -11.68
N ILE A 308 -23.35 1.90 -12.46
CA ILE A 308 -22.78 1.96 -13.83
C ILE A 308 -21.26 1.80 -13.79
N ILE A 309 -20.58 2.42 -12.82
CA ILE A 309 -19.13 2.32 -12.66
C ILE A 309 -18.73 0.87 -12.32
N CYS A 310 -19.42 0.24 -11.35
CA CYS A 310 -19.15 -1.15 -10.98
C CYS A 310 -19.34 -2.09 -12.18
N ASP A 311 -20.48 -1.99 -12.88
CA ASP A 311 -20.80 -2.82 -14.04
C ASP A 311 -19.78 -2.61 -15.18
N SER A 312 -19.31 -1.36 -15.40
CA SER A 312 -18.31 -1.05 -16.42
C SER A 312 -16.93 -1.57 -16.03
N SER A 313 -16.56 -1.44 -14.76
CA SER A 313 -15.28 -1.91 -14.23
C SER A 313 -15.15 -3.42 -14.30
N GLU A 314 -16.22 -4.15 -13.95
CA GLU A 314 -16.28 -5.60 -14.10
C GLU A 314 -16.10 -6.03 -15.56
N LYS A 315 -16.89 -5.45 -16.48
CA LYS A 315 -16.81 -5.75 -17.91
C LYS A 315 -15.42 -5.52 -18.47
N LEU A 316 -14.79 -4.39 -18.15
CA LEU A 316 -13.45 -4.04 -18.63
C LEU A 316 -12.39 -4.99 -18.07
N ALA A 317 -12.41 -5.26 -16.77
CA ALA A 317 -11.46 -6.16 -16.13
C ALA A 317 -11.52 -7.57 -16.70
N LEU A 318 -12.72 -8.11 -16.88
CA LEU A 318 -12.93 -9.46 -17.46
C LEU A 318 -12.56 -9.51 -18.95
N ALA A 319 -12.92 -8.49 -19.72
CA ALA A 319 -12.63 -8.45 -21.15
C ALA A 319 -11.14 -8.32 -21.48
N LEU A 320 -10.37 -7.64 -20.61
CA LEU A 320 -8.92 -7.59 -20.69
C LEU A 320 -8.24 -8.87 -20.19
N GLY A 321 -9.02 -9.84 -19.68
CA GLY A 321 -8.48 -11.05 -19.06
C GLY A 321 -7.60 -10.73 -17.84
N THR A 322 -7.92 -9.67 -17.10
CA THR A 322 -7.14 -9.20 -15.95
C THR A 322 -7.00 -10.31 -14.92
N LYS A 323 -5.77 -10.54 -14.48
CA LYS A 323 -5.45 -11.36 -13.31
C LYS A 323 -4.55 -10.56 -12.38
N GLY A 324 -5.07 -10.19 -11.22
CA GLY A 324 -4.44 -9.25 -10.31
C GLY A 324 -5.12 -7.89 -10.35
N LEU A 325 -4.37 -6.80 -10.41
CA LEU A 325 -4.87 -5.43 -10.35
C LEU A 325 -5.08 -4.80 -11.73
N VAL A 326 -6.13 -4.01 -11.83
CA VAL A 326 -6.34 -3.04 -12.91
C VAL A 326 -6.91 -1.75 -12.34
N ASN A 327 -6.35 -0.62 -12.76
CA ASN A 327 -6.81 0.71 -12.40
C ASN A 327 -7.60 1.31 -13.56
N ILE A 328 -8.75 1.91 -13.26
CA ILE A 328 -9.63 2.52 -14.24
C ILE A 328 -9.95 3.94 -13.79
N GLN A 329 -9.71 4.89 -14.68
CA GLN A 329 -10.06 6.30 -14.47
C GLN A 329 -11.31 6.65 -15.28
N TYR A 330 -12.28 7.20 -14.56
CA TYR A 330 -13.56 7.60 -15.09
C TYR A 330 -13.76 9.11 -14.99
N LEU A 331 -14.64 9.62 -15.85
CA LEU A 331 -15.08 11.01 -15.87
C LEU A 331 -16.60 11.05 -15.95
N ILE A 332 -17.24 11.81 -15.08
CA ILE A 332 -18.66 12.15 -15.22
C ILE A 332 -18.76 13.59 -15.74
N TYR A 333 -19.30 13.74 -16.94
CA TYR A 333 -19.51 15.03 -17.57
C TYR A 333 -20.90 15.08 -18.21
N GLU A 334 -21.66 16.14 -17.96
CA GLU A 334 -23.03 16.34 -18.46
C GLU A 334 -23.95 15.13 -18.24
N GLY A 335 -23.84 14.49 -17.07
CA GLY A 335 -24.67 13.35 -16.68
C GLY A 335 -24.37 12.04 -17.42
N LYS A 336 -23.19 11.93 -18.05
CA LYS A 336 -22.69 10.72 -18.73
C LYS A 336 -21.37 10.29 -18.14
N LEU A 337 -21.16 8.97 -18.12
CA LEU A 337 -19.89 8.36 -17.69
C LEU A 337 -18.98 8.15 -18.91
N TYR A 338 -17.72 8.51 -18.76
CA TYR A 338 -16.66 8.29 -19.74
C TYR A 338 -15.50 7.55 -19.09
N VAL A 339 -14.83 6.68 -19.82
CA VAL A 339 -13.55 6.10 -19.43
C VAL A 339 -12.43 6.97 -19.99
N ILE A 340 -11.52 7.41 -19.12
CA ILE A 340 -10.34 8.18 -19.51
C ILE A 340 -9.23 7.22 -19.93
N GLU A 341 -8.88 6.29 -19.02
CA GLU A 341 -7.82 5.29 -19.25
C GLU A 341 -8.01 4.06 -18.40
N VAL A 342 -7.38 2.96 -18.82
CA VAL A 342 -7.32 1.70 -18.08
C VAL A 342 -5.86 1.27 -18.02
N ASN A 343 -5.40 1.00 -16.81
CA ASN A 343 -4.03 0.58 -16.53
C ASN A 343 -4.04 -0.84 -15.92
N PRO A 344 -3.66 -1.90 -16.65
CA PRO A 344 -3.68 -3.28 -16.16
C PRO A 344 -2.48 -3.56 -15.21
N ARG A 345 -2.37 -2.79 -14.18
CA ARG A 345 -1.30 -2.80 -13.17
C ARG A 345 -1.76 -2.12 -11.90
N ALA A 346 -0.94 -2.19 -10.84
CA ALA A 346 -1.15 -1.39 -9.65
C ALA A 346 -1.14 0.12 -9.97
N SER A 347 -1.93 0.86 -9.23
CA SER A 347 -1.99 2.32 -9.24
C SER A 347 -1.33 2.90 -7.99
N ARG A 348 -1.25 4.22 -7.93
CA ARG A 348 -0.78 4.94 -6.75
C ARG A 348 -1.77 4.91 -5.59
N THR A 349 -3.04 4.71 -5.90
CA THR A 349 -4.12 4.69 -4.91
C THR A 349 -4.23 3.37 -4.17
N VAL A 350 -3.54 2.32 -4.62
CA VAL A 350 -3.54 0.99 -3.98
C VAL A 350 -3.14 1.03 -2.50
N PRO A 351 -2.06 1.70 -2.07
CA PRO A 351 -1.74 1.81 -0.64
C PRO A 351 -2.83 2.53 0.16
N TYR A 352 -3.36 3.61 -0.40
CA TYR A 352 -4.42 4.41 0.23
C TYR A 352 -5.69 3.58 0.40
N ILE A 353 -6.22 3.00 -0.68
CA ILE A 353 -7.44 2.19 -0.63
C ILE A 353 -7.24 0.94 0.23
N SER A 354 -6.11 0.25 0.15
CA SER A 354 -5.80 -0.88 1.03
C SER A 354 -5.91 -0.49 2.51
N LYS A 355 -5.37 0.68 2.86
CA LYS A 355 -5.38 1.20 4.22
C LYS A 355 -6.78 1.55 4.72
N VAL A 356 -7.54 2.32 3.93
CA VAL A 356 -8.86 2.85 4.35
C VAL A 356 -9.99 1.82 4.26
N THR A 357 -9.83 0.77 3.47
CA THR A 357 -10.80 -0.32 3.36
C THR A 357 -10.44 -1.55 4.18
N ASN A 358 -9.18 -1.61 4.64
CA ASN A 358 -8.59 -2.79 5.26
C ASN A 358 -8.66 -4.04 4.34
N VAL A 359 -8.62 -3.83 3.03
CA VAL A 359 -8.50 -4.88 2.01
C VAL A 359 -7.05 -4.95 1.58
N PRO A 360 -6.31 -6.02 1.85
CA PRO A 360 -4.89 -6.12 1.49
C PRO A 360 -4.73 -6.39 -0.01
N MET A 361 -4.93 -5.34 -0.82
CA MET A 361 -5.11 -5.45 -2.27
C MET A 361 -3.95 -6.17 -2.96
N VAL A 362 -2.72 -5.87 -2.58
CA VAL A 362 -1.54 -6.49 -3.19
C VAL A 362 -1.43 -7.97 -2.83
N ASP A 363 -1.72 -8.35 -1.56
CA ASP A 363 -1.73 -9.75 -1.15
C ASP A 363 -2.78 -10.54 -1.95
N LEU A 364 -4.01 -10.01 -2.03
CA LEU A 364 -5.07 -10.66 -2.80
C LEU A 364 -4.72 -10.79 -4.28
N ALA A 365 -4.23 -9.71 -4.89
CA ALA A 365 -3.82 -9.70 -6.28
C ALA A 365 -2.68 -10.70 -6.56
N THR A 366 -1.69 -10.79 -5.69
CA THR A 366 -0.59 -11.75 -5.81
C THR A 366 -1.08 -13.19 -5.75
N ARG A 367 -2.00 -13.51 -4.82
CA ARG A 367 -2.61 -14.86 -4.73
C ARG A 367 -3.41 -15.20 -5.97
N VAL A 368 -4.15 -14.23 -6.50
CA VAL A 368 -4.93 -14.38 -7.74
C VAL A 368 -4.01 -14.63 -8.94
N MET A 369 -2.89 -13.93 -9.06
CA MET A 369 -1.88 -14.15 -10.10
C MET A 369 -1.32 -15.58 -10.09
N LEU A 370 -1.29 -16.21 -8.91
CA LEU A 370 -0.88 -17.60 -8.73
C LEU A 370 -2.04 -18.61 -8.90
N GLY A 371 -3.26 -18.14 -9.19
CA GLY A 371 -4.41 -18.98 -9.52
C GLY A 371 -5.43 -19.16 -8.41
N THR A 372 -5.28 -18.52 -7.25
CA THR A 372 -6.30 -18.52 -6.19
C THR A 372 -7.53 -17.74 -6.65
N LYS A 373 -8.73 -18.24 -6.41
CA LYS A 373 -9.97 -17.55 -6.77
C LYS A 373 -10.37 -16.52 -5.71
N LEU A 374 -10.92 -15.38 -6.15
CA LEU A 374 -11.37 -14.30 -5.25
C LEU A 374 -12.37 -14.78 -4.20
N LYS A 375 -13.31 -15.64 -4.59
CA LYS A 375 -14.31 -16.23 -3.68
C LYS A 375 -13.71 -17.03 -2.52
N ASP A 376 -12.51 -17.54 -2.68
CA ASP A 376 -11.82 -18.35 -1.67
C ASP A 376 -10.96 -17.47 -0.71
N LEU A 377 -10.86 -16.15 -0.96
CA LEU A 377 -10.04 -15.22 -0.21
C LEU A 377 -10.76 -14.49 0.94
N GLY A 378 -12.08 -14.70 1.08
CA GLY A 378 -12.86 -14.19 2.22
C GLY A 378 -13.27 -12.72 2.17
N TYR A 379 -13.00 -12.00 1.06
CA TYR A 379 -13.37 -10.59 0.88
C TYR A 379 -14.62 -10.40 0.00
N GLY A 380 -15.15 -11.48 -0.56
CA GLY A 380 -16.29 -11.46 -1.48
C GLY A 380 -15.91 -10.96 -2.89
N THR A 381 -16.96 -10.65 -3.67
CA THR A 381 -16.85 -10.14 -5.06
C THR A 381 -17.73 -8.91 -5.22
N GLY A 382 -17.50 -8.13 -6.29
CA GLY A 382 -18.21 -6.88 -6.53
C GLY A 382 -17.67 -5.71 -5.70
N LEU A 383 -18.53 -4.71 -5.44
CA LEU A 383 -18.16 -3.55 -4.62
C LEU A 383 -18.07 -3.95 -3.14
N TYR A 384 -16.91 -3.70 -2.55
CA TYR A 384 -16.70 -3.96 -1.13
C TYR A 384 -17.52 -3.00 -0.26
N LYS A 385 -17.82 -3.42 0.96
CA LYS A 385 -18.65 -2.66 1.89
C LYS A 385 -18.04 -1.30 2.25
N LYS A 386 -18.88 -0.29 2.31
CA LYS A 386 -18.51 1.08 2.67
C LYS A 386 -18.08 1.15 4.15
N PRO A 387 -16.96 1.82 4.47
CA PRO A 387 -16.54 2.04 5.85
C PRO A 387 -17.42 3.10 6.55
N PRO A 388 -17.44 3.13 7.89
CA PRO A 388 -18.21 4.10 8.66
C PRO A 388 -17.57 5.49 8.71
N TYR A 389 -16.42 5.67 8.08
CA TYR A 389 -15.66 6.91 8.05
C TYR A 389 -15.45 7.40 6.62
N CYS A 390 -15.24 8.69 6.50
CA CYS A 390 -14.75 9.34 5.30
C CYS A 390 -13.23 9.44 5.37
N ALA A 391 -12.56 9.13 4.28
CA ALA A 391 -11.13 9.27 4.12
C ALA A 391 -10.82 10.26 3.01
N VAL A 392 -9.87 11.14 3.22
CA VAL A 392 -9.42 12.13 2.25
C VAL A 392 -7.93 11.99 2.06
N LYS A 393 -7.51 11.75 0.82
CA LYS A 393 -6.12 11.83 0.38
C LYS A 393 -5.82 13.29 0.01
N VAL A 394 -4.81 13.89 0.60
CA VAL A 394 -4.35 15.24 0.24
C VAL A 394 -2.93 15.14 -0.30
N PRO A 395 -2.65 15.67 -1.51
CA PRO A 395 -1.31 15.66 -2.08
C PRO A 395 -0.38 16.60 -1.30
N VAL A 396 0.91 16.23 -1.26
CA VAL A 396 1.97 17.04 -0.69
C VAL A 396 2.94 17.45 -1.78
N PHE A 397 3.31 18.73 -1.80
CA PHE A 397 4.18 19.32 -2.80
C PHE A 397 5.48 19.80 -2.13
N SER A 398 6.62 19.50 -2.76
CA SER A 398 7.95 19.96 -2.29
C SER A 398 8.46 21.16 -3.08
N PHE A 399 7.60 22.14 -3.38
CA PHE A 399 7.98 23.32 -4.17
C PHE A 399 9.07 24.16 -3.51
N GLU A 400 9.22 24.10 -2.21
CA GLU A 400 10.31 24.71 -1.46
C GLU A 400 11.70 24.18 -1.86
N LYS A 401 11.76 22.91 -2.28
CA LYS A 401 12.98 22.25 -2.78
C LYS A 401 13.10 22.32 -4.30
N LEU A 402 12.00 22.54 -4.99
CA LEU A 402 11.89 22.59 -6.46
C LEU A 402 11.62 24.03 -6.91
N ALA A 403 12.57 24.92 -6.61
CA ALA A 403 12.39 26.37 -6.75
C ALA A 403 12.01 26.86 -8.16
N ASP A 404 12.39 26.13 -9.22
CA ASP A 404 12.10 26.48 -10.61
C ASP A 404 10.89 25.74 -11.20
N ALA A 405 10.22 24.88 -10.42
CA ALA A 405 9.06 24.17 -10.89
C ALA A 405 7.85 25.10 -10.98
N ASN A 406 7.07 24.96 -12.06
CA ASN A 406 5.77 25.60 -12.18
C ASN A 406 4.81 24.94 -11.19
N SER A 407 4.25 25.72 -10.27
CA SER A 407 3.39 25.26 -9.20
C SER A 407 1.88 25.29 -9.53
N ILE A 408 1.51 25.74 -10.71
CA ILE A 408 0.10 25.72 -11.18
C ILE A 408 -0.29 24.29 -11.49
N LEU A 409 -1.36 23.80 -10.84
CA LEU A 409 -1.86 22.44 -11.06
C LEU A 409 -2.41 22.29 -12.48
N GLY A 410 -2.21 21.13 -13.04
CA GLY A 410 -2.62 20.81 -14.41
C GLY A 410 -2.47 19.32 -14.70
N PRO A 411 -2.45 18.91 -15.97
CA PRO A 411 -2.36 17.51 -16.36
C PRO A 411 -1.04 16.84 -15.98
N GLU A 412 0.04 17.61 -15.78
CA GLU A 412 1.35 17.10 -15.36
C GLU A 412 1.44 17.03 -13.84
N MET A 413 1.85 15.88 -13.33
CA MET A 413 1.98 15.66 -11.90
C MET A 413 3.14 16.43 -11.27
N LYS A 414 2.91 16.99 -10.10
CA LYS A 414 3.86 17.84 -9.34
C LYS A 414 4.00 17.43 -7.88
N SER A 415 3.06 16.67 -7.34
CA SER A 415 3.12 16.17 -5.97
C SER A 415 4.29 15.20 -5.77
N THR A 416 4.86 15.22 -4.58
CA THR A 416 5.99 14.37 -4.17
C THR A 416 5.61 13.39 -3.07
N GLY A 417 4.39 13.46 -2.56
CA GLY A 417 3.85 12.58 -1.55
C GLY A 417 2.37 12.84 -1.32
N GLU A 418 1.80 12.15 -0.36
CA GLU A 418 0.40 12.29 0.02
C GLU A 418 0.21 12.04 1.51
N VAL A 419 -0.85 12.60 2.08
CA VAL A 419 -1.27 12.39 3.47
C VAL A 419 -2.73 11.96 3.52
N LEU A 420 -3.10 11.29 4.61
CA LEU A 420 -4.42 10.76 4.86
C LEU A 420 -5.11 11.53 5.97
N GLY A 421 -6.32 12.05 5.70
CA GLY A 421 -7.25 12.55 6.71
C GLY A 421 -8.42 11.57 6.88
N LEU A 422 -8.80 11.29 8.11
CA LEU A 422 -9.92 10.40 8.46
C LEU A 422 -10.89 11.10 9.40
N GLY A 423 -12.17 11.04 9.09
CA GLY A 423 -13.22 11.64 9.92
C GLY A 423 -14.57 10.98 9.69
N LYS A 424 -15.56 11.30 10.53
CA LYS A 424 -16.95 10.86 10.34
C LYS A 424 -17.61 11.54 9.15
N THR A 425 -17.13 12.72 8.79
CA THR A 425 -17.63 13.52 7.67
C THR A 425 -16.48 13.93 6.76
N MET A 426 -16.80 14.27 5.51
CA MET A 426 -15.80 14.76 4.55
C MET A 426 -15.10 16.03 5.03
N PRO A 427 -15.77 17.07 5.55
CA PRO A 427 -15.09 18.26 6.07
C PRO A 427 -14.14 17.98 7.24
N GLU A 428 -14.48 17.04 8.14
CA GLU A 428 -13.56 16.62 9.21
C GLU A 428 -12.33 15.92 8.67
N ALA A 429 -12.52 14.97 7.74
CA ALA A 429 -11.42 14.26 7.09
C ALA A 429 -10.53 15.22 6.30
N LEU A 430 -11.13 16.15 5.57
CA LEU A 430 -10.41 17.18 4.81
C LEU A 430 -9.61 18.11 5.74
N TYR A 431 -10.19 18.54 6.86
CA TYR A 431 -9.47 19.32 7.87
C TYR A 431 -8.19 18.60 8.33
N LYS A 432 -8.31 17.34 8.72
CA LYS A 432 -7.16 16.54 9.17
C LYS A 432 -6.11 16.35 8.06
N GLY A 433 -6.56 16.08 6.84
CA GLY A 433 -5.67 15.93 5.68
C GLY A 433 -4.93 17.22 5.33
N LEU A 434 -5.61 18.36 5.31
CA LEU A 434 -4.99 19.67 5.05
C LEU A 434 -3.97 20.05 6.11
N ILE A 435 -4.30 19.86 7.42
CA ILE A 435 -3.33 20.08 8.50
C ILE A 435 -2.11 19.19 8.34
N ALA A 436 -2.29 17.90 8.02
CA ALA A 436 -1.19 16.96 7.79
C ALA A 436 -0.36 17.34 6.56
N ALA A 437 -0.96 17.97 5.55
CA ALA A 437 -0.27 18.51 4.37
C ALA A 437 0.41 19.88 4.63
N GLY A 438 0.36 20.38 5.85
CA GLY A 438 1.03 21.64 6.24
C GLY A 438 0.19 22.91 6.09
N PHE A 439 -1.11 22.79 5.82
CA PHE A 439 -2.00 23.95 5.80
C PHE A 439 -2.24 24.46 7.22
N THR A 440 -2.28 25.78 7.36
CA THR A 440 -2.65 26.44 8.62
C THR A 440 -4.10 26.89 8.57
N VAL A 441 -4.89 26.48 9.56
CA VAL A 441 -6.28 26.96 9.71
C VAL A 441 -6.30 28.11 10.69
N PRO A 442 -6.91 29.27 10.35
CA PRO A 442 -7.02 30.41 11.26
C PRO A 442 -7.71 30.00 12.55
N SER A 443 -7.06 30.26 13.70
CA SER A 443 -7.66 30.04 15.01
C SER A 443 -8.52 31.24 15.41
N ALA A 444 -9.65 31.01 16.07
CA ALA A 444 -10.50 32.03 16.63
C ALA A 444 -9.78 32.93 17.69
N ASP A 445 -8.67 32.45 18.23
CA ASP A 445 -7.83 33.12 19.20
C ASP A 445 -6.85 34.13 18.57
N ASN A 446 -6.72 34.18 17.24
CA ASN A 446 -5.84 35.11 16.55
C ASN A 446 -6.46 36.50 16.50
N ARG A 447 -5.74 37.50 16.99
CA ARG A 447 -6.19 38.91 17.06
C ARG A 447 -6.31 39.61 15.69
N GLU A 448 -5.70 39.03 14.64
CA GLU A 448 -5.78 39.55 13.29
C GLU A 448 -6.89 38.82 12.51
N LYS A 449 -7.70 39.60 11.81
CA LYS A 449 -8.74 39.01 10.95
C LYS A 449 -8.10 38.17 9.86
N PRO A 450 -8.53 36.89 9.71
CA PRO A 450 -8.05 36.10 8.61
C PRO A 450 -8.43 36.73 7.26
N GLY A 451 -7.62 36.53 6.24
CA GLY A 451 -7.84 37.10 4.91
C GLY A 451 -7.53 36.13 3.79
N VAL A 452 -8.06 36.42 2.61
CA VAL A 452 -7.83 35.65 1.37
C VAL A 452 -7.51 36.59 0.21
N LEU A 453 -6.45 36.28 -0.53
CA LEU A 453 -6.12 36.98 -1.78
C LEU A 453 -6.71 36.19 -2.95
N LEU A 454 -7.48 36.86 -3.81
CA LEU A 454 -8.19 36.31 -4.96
C LEU A 454 -7.69 36.93 -6.26
N SER A 455 -7.19 36.12 -7.19
CA SER A 455 -6.79 36.56 -8.52
C SER A 455 -7.12 35.47 -9.52
N VAL A 456 -8.23 35.59 -10.22
CA VAL A 456 -8.74 34.55 -11.12
C VAL A 456 -8.91 35.06 -12.54
N GLU A 457 -8.89 34.15 -13.51
CA GLU A 457 -9.17 34.48 -14.91
C GLU A 457 -10.63 34.82 -15.15
N ALA A 458 -10.89 35.50 -16.26
CA ALA A 458 -12.22 35.95 -16.59
C ALA A 458 -13.25 34.82 -16.74
N ASN A 459 -12.81 33.68 -17.23
CA ASN A 459 -13.65 32.49 -17.37
C ASN A 459 -14.13 31.94 -16.02
N ASP A 460 -13.40 32.22 -14.94
CA ASP A 460 -13.65 31.73 -13.58
C ASP A 460 -14.50 32.74 -12.75
N TYR A 461 -14.82 33.91 -13.30
CA TYR A 461 -15.60 34.92 -12.59
C TYR A 461 -16.95 34.42 -12.05
N PRO A 462 -17.73 33.59 -12.76
CA PRO A 462 -19.00 33.11 -12.24
C PRO A 462 -18.83 32.26 -10.98
N GLU A 463 -17.76 31.45 -10.91
CA GLU A 463 -17.51 30.54 -9.80
C GLU A 463 -16.90 31.25 -8.58
N ILE A 464 -15.95 32.15 -8.81
CA ILE A 464 -15.26 32.85 -7.71
C ILE A 464 -16.21 33.69 -6.86
N ILE A 465 -17.30 34.19 -7.42
CA ILE A 465 -18.30 34.96 -6.70
C ILE A 465 -18.87 34.16 -5.51
N GLY A 466 -19.27 32.91 -5.77
CA GLY A 466 -19.80 32.03 -4.75
C GLY A 466 -18.77 31.72 -3.67
N ILE A 467 -17.54 31.41 -4.05
CA ILE A 467 -16.42 31.13 -3.14
C ILE A 467 -16.06 32.37 -2.32
N ALA A 468 -15.94 33.54 -2.94
CA ALA A 468 -15.66 34.79 -2.26
C ALA A 468 -16.73 35.13 -1.22
N LYS A 469 -18.02 34.87 -1.55
CA LYS A 469 -19.12 35.08 -0.60
C LYS A 469 -18.96 34.16 0.62
N ARG A 470 -18.61 32.90 0.46
CA ARG A 470 -18.41 31.99 1.59
C ARG A 470 -17.29 32.48 2.51
N PHE A 471 -16.14 32.87 1.98
CA PHE A 471 -15.06 33.46 2.78
C PHE A 471 -15.46 34.75 3.45
N TYR A 472 -16.25 35.62 2.79
CA TYR A 472 -16.76 36.84 3.39
C TYR A 472 -17.72 36.57 4.55
N ASP A 473 -18.64 35.61 4.40
CA ASP A 473 -19.60 35.20 5.42
C ASP A 473 -18.89 34.54 6.63
N LEU A 474 -17.72 33.94 6.45
CA LEU A 474 -16.81 33.47 7.51
C LEU A 474 -16.08 34.64 8.24
N GLY A 475 -16.32 35.90 7.82
CA GLY A 475 -15.70 37.09 8.42
C GLY A 475 -14.25 37.34 7.95
N MET A 476 -13.79 36.67 6.89
CA MET A 476 -12.46 36.88 6.34
C MET A 476 -12.34 38.17 5.54
N GLY A 477 -11.17 38.82 5.60
CA GLY A 477 -10.86 39.98 4.75
C GLY A 477 -10.60 39.50 3.31
N LEU A 478 -11.27 40.11 2.32
CA LEU A 478 -11.02 39.77 0.92
C LEU A 478 -10.13 40.84 0.28
N TYR A 479 -9.08 40.37 -0.37
CA TYR A 479 -8.18 41.12 -1.23
C TYR A 479 -8.28 40.54 -2.65
N ALA A 480 -8.29 41.38 -3.68
CA ALA A 480 -8.36 40.85 -5.04
C ALA A 480 -7.71 41.77 -6.07
N THR A 481 -7.18 41.21 -7.14
CA THR A 481 -6.69 41.95 -8.32
C THR A 481 -7.86 42.66 -9.02
N SER A 482 -7.58 43.72 -9.78
CA SER A 482 -8.57 44.65 -10.32
C SER A 482 -9.79 44.05 -10.98
N GLY A 483 -9.59 43.04 -11.91
CA GLY A 483 -10.69 42.35 -12.59
C GLY A 483 -11.57 41.57 -11.61
N THR A 484 -10.94 40.72 -10.79
CA THR A 484 -11.61 39.88 -9.79
C THR A 484 -12.33 40.76 -8.74
N ALA A 485 -11.69 41.87 -8.26
CA ALA A 485 -12.28 42.78 -7.32
C ALA A 485 -13.51 43.47 -7.88
N SER A 486 -13.49 43.82 -9.17
CA SER A 486 -14.60 44.48 -9.82
C SER A 486 -15.87 43.62 -9.83
N ILE A 487 -15.72 42.33 -10.17
CA ILE A 487 -16.84 41.39 -10.21
C ILE A 487 -17.39 41.14 -8.79
N ILE A 488 -16.51 40.91 -7.80
CA ILE A 488 -16.91 40.67 -6.41
C ILE A 488 -17.67 41.92 -5.85
N LYS A 489 -17.21 43.15 -6.15
CA LYS A 489 -17.89 44.41 -5.72
C LYS A 489 -19.26 44.57 -6.34
N GLN A 490 -19.45 44.17 -7.61
CA GLN A 490 -20.77 44.23 -8.30
C GLN A 490 -21.83 43.42 -7.58
N MET A 491 -21.41 42.36 -6.85
CA MET A 491 -22.32 41.53 -6.04
C MET A 491 -22.54 42.05 -4.63
N GLY A 492 -22.06 43.25 -4.34
CA GLY A 492 -22.23 43.91 -3.00
C GLY A 492 -21.29 43.36 -1.92
N ILE A 493 -20.31 42.50 -2.27
CA ILE A 493 -19.36 41.93 -1.34
C ILE A 493 -18.19 42.91 -1.14
N LYS A 494 -17.84 43.21 0.10
CA LYS A 494 -16.73 44.10 0.40
C LYS A 494 -15.39 43.41 0.15
N VAL A 495 -14.60 43.97 -0.78
CA VAL A 495 -13.27 43.53 -1.13
C VAL A 495 -12.31 44.70 -1.30
N GLN A 496 -11.09 44.53 -0.84
CA GLN A 496 -10.01 45.49 -1.06
C GLN A 496 -9.31 45.16 -2.36
N MET A 497 -9.27 46.08 -3.31
CA MET A 497 -8.51 45.94 -4.52
C MET A 497 -7.03 46.12 -4.23
N VAL A 498 -6.21 45.25 -4.81
CA VAL A 498 -4.75 45.28 -4.76
C VAL A 498 -4.19 45.33 -6.15
N GLU A 499 -3.15 46.10 -6.31
CA GLU A 499 -2.50 46.28 -7.59
C GLU A 499 -1.26 45.43 -7.70
N ASN A 500 -0.85 45.20 -8.93
CA ASN A 500 0.12 44.28 -9.48
C ASN A 500 1.40 44.07 -8.64
N ALA A 501 1.94 42.86 -8.75
CA ALA A 501 3.21 42.39 -8.23
C ALA A 501 4.46 42.93 -8.98
N SER A 502 4.52 44.20 -9.36
CA SER A 502 5.81 44.86 -9.60
C SER A 502 6.57 44.97 -8.28
N ASP A 503 7.88 44.92 -8.28
CA ASP A 503 8.80 44.76 -7.14
C ASP A 503 8.52 45.55 -5.83
N ASN A 504 7.51 46.42 -5.82
CA ASN A 504 7.01 47.16 -4.68
C ASN A 504 5.47 47.23 -4.61
N GLY A 505 4.78 46.23 -5.16
CA GLY A 505 3.32 46.21 -5.23
C GLY A 505 2.62 45.75 -3.93
N ASP A 506 1.36 46.15 -3.76
CA ASP A 506 0.51 45.82 -2.62
C ASP A 506 0.43 44.32 -2.28
N ILE A 507 0.58 43.43 -3.30
CA ILE A 507 0.50 41.98 -3.13
C ILE A 507 1.69 41.45 -2.33
N TYR A 508 2.90 41.91 -2.63
CA TYR A 508 4.08 41.54 -1.85
C TYR A 508 4.02 42.01 -0.41
N ASP A 509 3.51 43.22 -0.19
CA ASP A 509 3.29 43.78 1.17
C ASP A 509 2.29 42.95 1.95
N LEU A 510 1.22 42.45 1.30
CA LEU A 510 0.25 41.56 1.93
C LEU A 510 0.88 40.24 2.39
N ILE A 511 1.74 39.62 1.51
CA ILE A 511 2.43 38.37 1.82
C ILE A 511 3.45 38.57 2.94
N GLU A 512 4.30 39.61 2.85
CA GLU A 512 5.33 39.89 3.84
C GLU A 512 4.79 40.19 5.23
N ASN A 513 3.69 40.95 5.29
CA ASN A 513 3.05 41.34 6.54
C ASN A 513 2.03 40.29 7.03
N LYS A 514 1.92 39.11 6.36
CA LYS A 514 0.98 38.03 6.71
C LYS A 514 -0.46 38.51 6.96
N ARG A 515 -0.92 39.47 6.14
CA ARG A 515 -2.27 40.06 6.28
C ARG A 515 -3.38 39.16 5.73
N HIS A 516 -3.04 38.01 5.20
CA HIS A 516 -3.98 37.02 4.70
C HIS A 516 -3.43 35.59 4.91
N ASN A 517 -4.30 34.60 4.81
CA ASN A 517 -4.00 33.23 5.13
C ASN A 517 -3.88 32.33 3.89
N TYR A 518 -4.55 32.70 2.79
CA TYR A 518 -4.61 31.90 1.58
C TYR A 518 -4.49 32.77 0.34
N ASN A 519 -3.80 32.24 -0.67
CA ASN A 519 -3.81 32.76 -2.04
C ASN A 519 -4.63 31.83 -2.92
N ILE A 520 -5.61 32.37 -3.65
CA ILE A 520 -6.37 31.66 -4.66
C ILE A 520 -6.06 32.32 -6.00
N TYR A 521 -5.46 31.56 -6.87
CA TYR A 521 -5.00 32.02 -8.17
C TYR A 521 -5.39 31.03 -9.27
N THR A 522 -6.05 31.51 -10.31
CA THR A 522 -6.19 30.79 -11.58
C THR A 522 -5.60 31.64 -12.70
N GLY A 523 -4.78 31.02 -13.54
CA GLY A 523 -4.11 31.72 -14.62
C GLY A 523 -2.84 31.00 -15.06
N THR A 524 -2.05 31.69 -15.86
CA THR A 524 -0.76 31.19 -16.37
C THR A 524 0.39 31.63 -15.47
N ASP A 525 1.53 30.99 -15.59
CA ASP A 525 2.76 31.32 -14.85
C ASP A 525 3.23 32.77 -15.05
N ARG A 526 2.94 33.35 -16.21
CA ARG A 526 3.23 34.75 -16.55
C ARG A 526 1.94 35.47 -16.91
N ASP A 527 1.49 36.31 -16.03
CA ASP A 527 0.23 37.00 -16.13
C ASP A 527 0.43 38.50 -15.81
N GLU A 528 -0.13 39.37 -16.62
CA GLU A 528 -0.04 40.83 -16.40
C GLU A 528 -0.61 41.26 -15.05
N ARG A 529 -1.55 40.47 -14.48
CA ARG A 529 -2.24 40.77 -13.20
C ARG A 529 -1.32 40.61 -11.99
N ILE A 530 -0.40 39.64 -12.01
CA ILE A 530 0.48 39.30 -10.88
C ILE A 530 1.96 39.20 -11.27
N GLY A 531 2.29 39.41 -12.53
CA GLY A 531 3.65 39.35 -13.04
C GLY A 531 4.16 37.91 -13.14
N ASN A 532 5.03 37.52 -12.22
CA ASN A 532 5.58 36.16 -12.18
C ASN A 532 4.95 35.38 -11.00
N PHE A 533 4.03 34.46 -11.33
CA PHE A 533 3.36 33.65 -10.30
C PHE A 533 4.33 32.75 -9.54
N THR A 534 5.29 32.15 -10.19
CA THR A 534 6.29 31.30 -9.54
C THR A 534 7.07 32.08 -8.46
N ALA A 535 7.44 33.34 -8.73
CA ALA A 535 8.14 34.18 -7.76
C ALA A 535 7.24 34.57 -6.57
N LEU A 536 5.98 34.90 -6.84
CA LEU A 536 4.97 35.18 -5.84
C LEU A 536 4.68 33.96 -4.97
N HIS A 537 4.47 32.81 -5.59
CA HIS A 537 4.24 31.54 -4.90
C HIS A 537 5.40 31.16 -3.99
N ARG A 538 6.63 31.27 -4.47
CA ARG A 538 7.84 31.05 -3.67
C ARG A 538 7.89 31.92 -2.42
N LYS A 539 7.53 33.19 -2.58
CA LYS A 539 7.50 34.12 -1.46
C LYS A 539 6.37 33.78 -0.46
N ALA A 540 5.20 33.44 -0.96
CA ALA A 540 4.09 33.00 -0.13
C ALA A 540 4.43 31.74 0.67
N MET A 541 5.07 30.75 0.04
CA MET A 541 5.53 29.55 0.72
C MET A 541 6.57 29.85 1.81
N ALA A 542 7.53 30.72 1.54
CA ALA A 542 8.52 31.14 2.52
C ALA A 542 7.89 31.80 3.77
N THR A 543 6.69 32.37 3.62
CA THR A 543 5.92 32.96 4.72
C THR A 543 4.87 32.02 5.32
N GLY A 544 4.74 30.79 4.76
CA GLY A 544 3.78 29.78 5.21
C GLY A 544 2.33 30.04 4.76
N ILE A 545 2.14 30.76 3.64
CA ILE A 545 0.83 31.05 3.05
C ILE A 545 0.57 30.08 1.89
N PRO A 546 -0.42 29.17 2.01
CA PRO A 546 -0.76 28.25 0.92
C PRO A 546 -1.30 28.97 -0.31
N CYS A 547 -0.91 28.47 -1.48
CA CYS A 547 -1.44 28.92 -2.76
C CYS A 547 -2.27 27.83 -3.41
N LEU A 548 -3.55 28.12 -3.64
CA LEU A 548 -4.50 27.23 -4.30
C LEU A 548 -4.65 27.66 -5.77
N THR A 549 -4.45 26.75 -6.67
CA THR A 549 -4.54 27.01 -8.11
C THR A 549 -5.78 26.34 -8.77
N SER A 550 -6.68 25.80 -7.95
CA SER A 550 -7.98 25.27 -8.34
C SER A 550 -9.10 25.92 -7.53
N LEU A 551 -10.18 26.28 -8.20
CA LEU A 551 -11.39 26.79 -7.54
C LEU A 551 -12.14 25.69 -6.81
N ASP A 552 -12.04 24.44 -7.26
CA ASP A 552 -12.65 23.30 -6.57
C ASP A 552 -12.00 23.08 -5.20
N THR A 553 -10.66 23.13 -5.13
CA THR A 553 -9.91 23.09 -3.86
C THR A 553 -10.27 24.28 -2.96
N ALA A 554 -10.41 25.48 -3.53
CA ALA A 554 -10.79 26.67 -2.79
C ALA A 554 -12.22 26.55 -2.23
N GLY A 555 -13.14 25.98 -2.98
CA GLY A 555 -14.51 25.68 -2.57
C GLY A 555 -14.55 24.67 -1.42
N ALA A 556 -13.78 23.59 -1.52
CA ALA A 556 -13.66 22.58 -0.47
C ALA A 556 -13.01 23.16 0.82
N LEU A 557 -12.01 24.02 0.67
CA LEU A 557 -11.41 24.74 1.79
C LEU A 557 -12.45 25.62 2.50
N ALA A 558 -13.27 26.35 1.74
CA ALA A 558 -14.34 27.18 2.32
C ALA A 558 -15.35 26.30 3.09
N GLU A 559 -15.77 25.16 2.54
CA GLU A 559 -16.68 24.21 3.18
C GLU A 559 -16.08 23.63 4.47
N MET A 560 -14.81 23.30 4.45
CA MET A 560 -14.10 22.83 5.64
C MET A 560 -14.06 23.92 6.72
N LEU A 561 -13.80 25.18 6.35
CA LEU A 561 -13.79 26.30 7.31
C LEU A 561 -15.18 26.58 7.89
N GLU A 562 -16.24 26.47 7.10
CA GLU A 562 -17.65 26.60 7.55
C GLU A 562 -18.04 25.54 8.56
N SER A 563 -17.43 24.36 8.50
CA SER A 563 -17.69 23.27 9.46
C SER A 563 -17.12 23.52 10.86
N HIS A 564 -16.23 24.52 11.01
CA HIS A 564 -15.59 24.92 12.27
C HIS A 564 -14.81 23.79 12.98
N PHE A 565 -14.36 22.77 12.24
CA PHE A 565 -13.48 21.76 12.81
C PHE A 565 -12.15 22.35 13.25
N ASN A 566 -11.64 21.84 14.37
CA ASN A 566 -10.36 22.20 14.95
C ASN A 566 -9.82 21.01 15.76
N ILE A 567 -8.59 21.09 16.24
CA ILE A 567 -7.93 20.00 16.97
C ILE A 567 -8.69 19.56 18.25
N ARG A 568 -9.56 20.40 18.80
CA ARG A 568 -10.29 20.09 20.04
C ARG A 568 -11.62 19.38 19.80
N ASN A 569 -12.22 19.50 18.62
CA ASN A 569 -13.53 18.94 18.29
C ASN A 569 -13.48 17.84 17.20
N THR A 570 -12.29 17.45 16.76
CA THR A 570 -12.08 16.30 15.88
C THR A 570 -11.92 15.02 16.68
N GLU A 571 -12.41 13.90 16.15
CA GLU A 571 -12.27 12.59 16.77
C GLU A 571 -11.05 11.85 16.24
N LEU A 572 -10.40 11.04 17.08
CA LEU A 572 -9.40 10.07 16.65
C LEU A 572 -10.11 8.87 16.01
N VAL A 573 -9.61 8.45 14.87
CA VAL A 573 -10.10 7.25 14.16
C VAL A 573 -9.04 6.17 14.24
N ASP A 574 -9.42 5.00 14.77
CA ASP A 574 -8.53 3.84 14.77
C ASP A 574 -8.54 3.20 13.37
N ILE A 575 -7.46 3.44 12.62
CA ILE A 575 -7.32 2.95 11.24
C ILE A 575 -7.24 1.42 11.15
N ASN A 576 -6.84 0.74 12.20
CA ASN A 576 -6.74 -0.71 12.21
C ASN A 576 -8.09 -1.39 12.52
N ASN A 577 -9.06 -0.62 13.07
CA ASN A 577 -10.38 -1.10 13.46
C ASN A 577 -11.53 -0.36 12.73
N MET A 578 -11.32 0.02 11.48
CA MET A 578 -12.31 0.74 10.65
C MET A 578 -13.47 -0.13 10.14
N ARG A 579 -13.73 -1.30 10.71
CA ARG A 579 -14.82 -2.18 10.28
C ARG A 579 -16.17 -1.73 10.85
N ASP A 580 -17.23 -1.82 10.03
CA ASP A 580 -18.61 -1.44 10.37
C ASP A 580 -19.23 -2.23 11.53
N GLU A 581 -18.72 -3.41 11.81
CA GLU A 581 -19.16 -4.23 12.90
C GLU A 581 -18.09 -4.25 13.98
N ARG A 582 -18.33 -3.55 15.08
CA ARG A 582 -17.70 -3.90 16.34
C ARG A 582 -18.16 -5.32 16.66
N ILE A 583 -17.32 -6.30 16.37
CA ILE A 583 -17.57 -7.66 16.79
C ILE A 583 -17.47 -7.63 18.31
N THR A 584 -18.59 -7.88 18.99
CA THR A 584 -18.53 -8.13 20.42
C THR A 584 -17.94 -9.52 20.60
N VAL A 585 -16.71 -9.60 21.08
CA VAL A 585 -16.04 -10.87 21.34
C VAL A 585 -16.34 -11.26 22.80
N HIS A 586 -17.14 -12.31 22.95
CA HIS A 586 -17.31 -12.95 24.25
C HIS A 586 -16.10 -13.84 24.52
N PHE A 587 -15.50 -13.70 25.67
CA PHE A 587 -14.34 -14.49 26.03
C PHE A 587 -14.43 -14.98 27.47
N THR A 588 -13.72 -16.06 27.77
CA THR A 588 -13.45 -16.53 29.13
C THR A 588 -11.96 -16.51 29.35
N LYS A 589 -11.49 -15.81 30.38
CA LYS A 589 -10.09 -15.85 30.78
C LYS A 589 -9.85 -16.97 31.78
N MET A 590 -8.92 -17.87 31.46
CA MET A 590 -8.60 -19.01 32.31
C MET A 590 -7.09 -19.20 32.43
N GLN A 591 -6.65 -19.86 33.45
CA GLN A 591 -5.26 -20.26 33.63
C GLN A 591 -5.15 -21.73 33.99
N SER A 592 -4.09 -22.37 33.57
CA SER A 592 -3.71 -23.72 33.97
C SER A 592 -2.20 -23.78 34.14
N CYS A 593 -1.77 -24.17 35.38
CA CYS A 593 -0.37 -24.23 35.74
C CYS A 593 0.44 -22.94 35.56
N GLY A 594 -0.24 -21.78 35.58
CA GLY A 594 0.37 -20.47 35.38
C GLY A 594 0.25 -19.94 33.93
N ASP A 595 -0.06 -20.76 32.95
CA ASP A 595 -0.35 -20.32 31.61
C ASP A 595 -1.73 -19.64 31.55
N ASP A 596 -1.74 -18.39 31.20
CA ASP A 596 -2.90 -17.48 31.22
C ASP A 596 -3.38 -17.17 29.80
N TYR A 597 -4.55 -17.71 29.41
CA TYR A 597 -5.09 -17.61 28.07
C TYR A 597 -6.50 -17.06 28.04
N ILE A 598 -6.84 -16.43 26.90
CA ILE A 598 -8.18 -15.93 26.56
C ILE A 598 -8.84 -16.95 25.63
N PHE A 599 -9.93 -17.55 26.07
CA PHE A 599 -10.70 -18.55 25.31
C PHE A 599 -11.89 -17.89 24.63
N ILE A 600 -12.04 -18.12 23.34
CA ILE A 600 -13.07 -17.51 22.50
C ILE A 600 -13.80 -18.61 21.73
N ASP A 601 -15.12 -18.64 21.86
CA ASP A 601 -15.95 -19.52 21.04
C ASP A 601 -16.07 -18.93 19.62
N ASN A 602 -15.47 -19.62 18.67
CA ASN A 602 -15.46 -19.26 17.26
C ASN A 602 -16.19 -20.29 16.38
N ARG A 603 -17.06 -21.11 16.97
CA ARG A 603 -17.84 -22.12 16.21
C ARG A 603 -18.75 -21.49 15.15
N ASN A 604 -19.06 -20.21 15.26
CA ASN A 604 -19.77 -19.41 14.27
C ASN A 604 -18.87 -18.76 13.20
N ASN A 605 -17.58 -19.02 13.23
CA ASN A 605 -16.57 -18.45 12.31
C ASN A 605 -16.56 -16.90 12.25
N SER A 606 -16.91 -16.22 13.33
CA SER A 606 -16.95 -14.75 13.38
C SER A 606 -15.54 -14.11 13.45
N ILE A 607 -14.54 -14.85 13.89
CA ILE A 607 -13.15 -14.38 14.01
C ILE A 607 -12.36 -14.86 12.81
N THR A 608 -12.03 -13.93 11.92
CA THR A 608 -11.27 -14.21 10.68
C THR A 608 -9.78 -13.83 10.76
N CYS A 609 -9.40 -12.96 11.71
CA CYS A 609 -8.04 -12.45 11.89
C CYS A 609 -7.56 -12.72 13.32
N ALA A 610 -7.32 -13.99 13.63
CA ALA A 610 -6.97 -14.43 14.99
C ALA A 610 -5.63 -13.87 15.46
N GLU A 611 -4.64 -13.77 14.57
CA GLU A 611 -3.29 -13.31 14.87
C GLU A 611 -3.29 -11.85 15.37
N SER A 612 -3.94 -10.96 14.65
CA SER A 612 -4.02 -9.54 15.03
C SER A 612 -4.90 -9.32 16.27
N LEU A 613 -5.98 -10.09 16.39
CA LEU A 613 -6.83 -10.08 17.59
C LEU A 613 -6.02 -10.52 18.83
N CYS A 614 -5.21 -11.56 18.69
CA CYS A 614 -4.36 -12.05 19.78
C CYS A 614 -3.40 -10.96 20.27
N VAL A 615 -2.67 -10.30 19.38
CA VAL A 615 -1.76 -9.21 19.74
C VAL A 615 -2.50 -8.11 20.49
N SER A 616 -3.66 -7.70 20.01
CA SER A 616 -4.47 -6.64 20.64
C SER A 616 -4.97 -7.03 22.01
N LEU A 617 -5.54 -8.24 22.16
CA LEU A 617 -6.13 -8.68 23.42
C LEU A 617 -5.06 -9.03 24.48
N CYS A 618 -3.92 -9.60 24.06
CA CYS A 618 -2.88 -10.06 24.97
C CYS A 618 -1.93 -8.95 25.44
N THR A 619 -1.97 -7.76 24.83
CA THR A 619 -1.15 -6.63 25.25
C THR A 619 -1.56 -6.17 26.65
N GLN A 620 -0.61 -6.22 27.62
CA GLN A 620 -0.84 -5.75 28.99
C GLN A 620 -1.13 -4.25 29.01
N HIS A 621 -2.03 -3.81 29.88
CA HIS A 621 -2.48 -2.44 30.11
C HIS A 621 -3.34 -1.83 29.00
N PHE A 622 -3.25 -2.29 27.75
CA PHE A 622 -4.04 -1.79 26.61
C PHE A 622 -5.12 -2.79 26.16
N GLY A 623 -4.88 -4.08 26.33
CA GLY A 623 -5.83 -5.15 26.13
C GLY A 623 -6.24 -5.82 27.44
N ILE A 624 -6.67 -7.08 27.36
CA ILE A 624 -7.02 -7.91 28.52
C ILE A 624 -5.74 -8.38 29.24
N GLY A 625 -4.65 -8.57 28.48
CA GLY A 625 -3.39 -9.12 28.95
C GLY A 625 -3.48 -10.64 29.17
N ALA A 626 -2.72 -11.41 28.41
CA ALA A 626 -2.62 -12.87 28.53
C ALA A 626 -1.37 -13.37 27.81
N ASP A 627 -1.07 -14.68 27.94
CA ASP A 627 0.03 -15.33 27.21
C ASP A 627 -0.37 -15.70 25.78
N GLY A 628 -1.68 -15.73 25.50
CA GLY A 628 -2.22 -16.00 24.18
C GLY A 628 -3.74 -16.10 24.13
N ILE A 629 -4.26 -16.45 22.96
CA ILE A 629 -5.68 -16.77 22.77
C ILE A 629 -5.86 -18.22 22.31
N VAL A 630 -7.00 -18.80 22.62
CA VAL A 630 -7.46 -20.10 22.11
C VAL A 630 -8.82 -19.91 21.47
N LEU A 631 -8.92 -20.23 20.17
CA LEU A 631 -10.17 -20.30 19.45
C LEU A 631 -10.75 -21.71 19.55
N ILE A 632 -12.01 -21.83 19.95
CA ILE A 632 -12.77 -23.06 19.97
C ILE A 632 -13.64 -23.08 18.70
N GLU A 633 -13.41 -24.07 17.84
CA GLU A 633 -14.03 -24.19 16.52
C GLU A 633 -14.71 -25.56 16.36
N ASN A 634 -15.51 -25.71 15.31
CA ASN A 634 -16.14 -27.00 15.00
C ASN A 634 -15.11 -28.02 14.52
N SER A 635 -15.27 -29.28 14.90
CA SER A 635 -14.48 -30.40 14.40
C SER A 635 -15.40 -31.49 13.85
N ASP A 636 -14.94 -32.14 12.78
CA ASP A 636 -15.60 -33.34 12.23
C ASP A 636 -15.11 -34.64 12.91
N LYS A 637 -14.10 -34.56 13.81
CA LYS A 637 -13.41 -35.72 14.40
C LYS A 637 -13.47 -35.77 15.93
N ALA A 638 -13.79 -34.65 16.56
CA ALA A 638 -13.79 -34.47 18.00
C ALA A 638 -14.96 -33.58 18.42
N ASP A 639 -15.18 -33.44 19.74
CA ASP A 639 -16.21 -32.52 20.25
C ASP A 639 -15.95 -31.08 19.79
N VAL A 640 -14.67 -30.66 19.77
CA VAL A 640 -14.23 -29.35 19.24
C VAL A 640 -12.84 -29.43 18.62
N LEU A 641 -12.54 -28.49 17.72
CA LEU A 641 -11.21 -28.15 17.27
C LEU A 641 -10.73 -26.91 18.02
N ILE A 642 -9.46 -26.88 18.42
CA ILE A 642 -8.85 -25.67 18.98
C ILE A 642 -7.65 -25.22 18.18
N ARG A 643 -7.57 -23.90 17.99
CA ARG A 643 -6.37 -23.23 17.52
C ARG A 643 -5.85 -22.28 18.58
N SER A 644 -4.57 -22.39 18.88
CA SER A 644 -3.89 -21.57 19.87
C SER A 644 -2.97 -20.57 19.18
N PHE A 645 -2.90 -19.35 19.71
CA PHE A 645 -2.01 -18.29 19.24
C PHE A 645 -1.25 -17.72 20.43
N ASN A 646 0.06 -17.56 20.26
CA ASN A 646 0.91 -16.93 21.24
C ASN A 646 0.68 -15.42 21.29
N ARG A 647 1.12 -14.76 22.35
CA ARG A 647 0.97 -13.30 22.56
C ARG A 647 1.42 -12.43 21.38
N ASP A 648 2.39 -12.88 20.60
CA ASP A 648 2.92 -12.21 19.42
C ASP A 648 2.12 -12.47 18.14
N GLY A 649 1.02 -13.24 18.23
CA GLY A 649 0.18 -13.64 17.10
C GLY A 649 0.66 -14.87 16.35
N SER A 650 1.82 -15.44 16.71
CA SER A 650 2.29 -16.69 16.12
C SER A 650 1.43 -17.88 16.52
N ASN A 651 1.38 -18.92 15.65
CA ASN A 651 0.65 -20.14 15.98
C ASN A 651 1.27 -20.83 17.21
N GLY A 652 0.41 -21.15 18.18
CA GLY A 652 0.79 -21.93 19.35
C GLY A 652 0.98 -23.41 19.03
N VAL A 653 1.92 -24.04 19.70
CA VAL A 653 2.09 -25.49 19.66
C VAL A 653 1.07 -26.21 20.55
N ILE A 654 1.02 -27.55 20.46
CA ILE A 654 0.15 -28.40 21.29
C ILE A 654 0.45 -28.15 22.76
N ALA A 655 -0.55 -27.63 23.49
CA ALA A 655 -0.45 -27.29 24.90
C ALA A 655 -1.54 -28.00 25.71
N GLY A 656 -1.15 -28.98 26.58
CA GLY A 656 -2.06 -29.70 27.44
C GLY A 656 -2.84 -28.78 28.38
N ASN A 657 -2.25 -27.64 28.78
CA ASN A 657 -2.86 -26.64 29.64
C ASN A 657 -4.11 -26.02 28.96
N ASN A 658 -4.04 -25.69 27.70
CA ASN A 658 -5.15 -25.12 26.95
C ASN A 658 -6.29 -26.15 26.77
N MET A 659 -5.95 -27.40 26.44
CA MET A 659 -6.94 -28.47 26.28
C MET A 659 -7.71 -28.74 27.60
N ARG A 660 -7.04 -28.73 28.76
CA ARG A 660 -7.69 -28.89 30.06
C ARG A 660 -8.67 -27.74 30.34
N CYS A 661 -8.29 -26.51 30.02
CA CYS A 661 -9.18 -25.36 30.18
C CYS A 661 -10.41 -25.48 29.27
N VAL A 662 -10.21 -25.89 28.00
CA VAL A 662 -11.33 -26.07 27.07
C VAL A 662 -12.29 -27.17 27.51
N ALA A 663 -11.77 -28.33 27.96
CA ALA A 663 -12.62 -29.39 28.46
C ALA A 663 -13.48 -28.94 29.65
N LYS A 664 -12.88 -28.21 30.60
CA LYS A 664 -13.61 -27.62 31.73
C LYS A 664 -14.66 -26.61 31.23
N LEU A 665 -14.31 -25.75 30.30
CA LEU A 665 -15.21 -24.71 29.78
C LEU A 665 -16.43 -25.33 29.10
N LEU A 666 -16.23 -26.33 28.24
CA LEU A 666 -17.32 -27.02 27.53
C LEU A 666 -18.28 -27.68 28.49
N TYR A 667 -17.79 -28.36 29.51
CA TYR A 667 -18.64 -29.02 30.50
C TYR A 667 -19.37 -28.01 31.38
N ASP A 668 -18.68 -27.04 31.95
CA ASP A 668 -19.23 -26.06 32.87
C ASP A 668 -20.28 -25.13 32.21
N ASN A 669 -20.18 -24.91 30.88
CA ASN A 669 -21.14 -24.16 30.07
C ASN A 669 -22.35 -25.01 29.61
N GLY A 670 -22.28 -26.36 29.75
CA GLY A 670 -23.33 -27.26 29.26
C GLY A 670 -23.25 -27.53 27.76
N ASP A 671 -22.09 -27.32 27.14
CA ASP A 671 -21.86 -27.62 25.72
C ASP A 671 -21.74 -29.14 25.45
N VAL A 672 -21.52 -29.91 26.48
CA VAL A 672 -21.50 -31.39 26.48
C VAL A 672 -22.46 -31.95 27.52
N GLU A 673 -22.89 -33.20 27.34
CA GLU A 673 -23.83 -33.87 28.25
C GLU A 673 -23.23 -34.04 29.66
N ALA A 674 -24.08 -33.91 30.70
CA ALA A 674 -23.66 -33.88 32.09
C ALA A 674 -23.13 -35.24 32.64
N ASP A 675 -23.35 -36.32 31.94
CA ASP A 675 -22.89 -37.67 32.25
C ASP A 675 -21.59 -38.05 31.56
N ARG A 676 -21.02 -37.16 30.78
CA ARG A 676 -19.74 -37.37 30.10
C ARG A 676 -18.58 -37.43 31.10
N GLU A 677 -17.77 -38.45 30.97
CA GLU A 677 -16.49 -38.59 31.73
C GLU A 677 -15.28 -38.15 30.89
N THR A 678 -15.45 -38.12 29.61
CA THR A 678 -14.36 -37.72 28.66
C THR A 678 -14.85 -36.73 27.62
N ILE A 679 -13.97 -35.82 27.22
CA ILE A 679 -14.17 -34.84 26.17
C ILE A 679 -13.03 -34.97 25.17
N THR A 680 -13.33 -34.96 23.90
CA THR A 680 -12.36 -35.07 22.83
C THR A 680 -12.07 -33.70 22.20
N ILE A 681 -10.78 -33.40 22.01
CA ILE A 681 -10.33 -32.12 21.47
C ILE A 681 -9.36 -32.38 20.31
N GLU A 682 -9.68 -31.83 19.15
CA GLU A 682 -8.75 -31.84 18.02
C GLU A 682 -7.77 -30.66 18.15
N MET A 683 -6.47 -30.93 18.11
CA MET A 683 -5.42 -29.93 18.07
C MET A 683 -4.21 -30.45 17.28
N GLY A 684 -3.65 -29.61 16.39
CA GLY A 684 -2.48 -30.01 15.57
C GLY A 684 -2.75 -31.22 14.67
N GLY A 685 -3.99 -31.41 14.24
CA GLY A 685 -4.40 -32.55 13.39
C GLY A 685 -4.57 -33.89 14.13
N LYS A 686 -4.46 -33.91 15.47
CA LYS A 686 -4.65 -35.08 16.31
C LYS A 686 -5.83 -34.87 17.25
N VAL A 687 -6.53 -35.95 17.57
CA VAL A 687 -7.57 -35.96 18.61
C VAL A 687 -6.97 -36.39 19.95
N HIS A 688 -7.23 -35.60 20.97
CA HIS A 688 -6.79 -35.85 22.34
C HIS A 688 -8.00 -36.08 23.23
N GLU A 689 -7.89 -37.05 24.12
CA GLU A 689 -8.93 -37.39 25.09
C GLU A 689 -8.64 -36.74 26.45
N MET A 690 -9.62 -35.97 26.94
CA MET A 690 -9.57 -35.31 28.24
C MET A 690 -10.52 -36.01 29.21
N THR A 691 -10.00 -36.68 30.26
CA THR A 691 -10.80 -37.24 31.34
C THR A 691 -11.13 -36.13 32.33
N ILE A 692 -12.42 -35.93 32.61
CA ILE A 692 -12.88 -34.88 33.53
C ILE A 692 -13.32 -35.50 34.87
N ASN A 693 -12.95 -34.81 35.98
CA ASN A 693 -13.49 -35.14 37.31
C ASN A 693 -14.44 -34.03 37.73
N VAL A 694 -15.68 -34.40 38.02
CA VAL A 694 -16.74 -33.47 38.38
C VAL A 694 -17.01 -33.51 39.87
N SER A 695 -17.15 -32.35 40.50
CA SER A 695 -17.60 -32.16 41.87
C SER A 695 -18.57 -30.98 41.92
N ASP A 696 -19.68 -31.17 42.58
CA ASP A 696 -20.76 -30.17 42.74
C ASP A 696 -21.25 -29.59 41.37
N GLY A 697 -21.31 -30.45 40.34
CA GLY A 697 -21.81 -30.10 39.01
C GLY A 697 -20.81 -29.26 38.15
N LYS A 698 -19.55 -29.16 38.60
CA LYS A 698 -18.50 -28.48 37.87
C LYS A 698 -17.22 -29.33 37.78
N VAL A 699 -16.45 -29.14 36.73
CA VAL A 699 -15.17 -29.83 36.58
C VAL A 699 -14.17 -29.29 37.59
N SER A 700 -13.69 -30.19 38.48
CA SER A 700 -12.69 -29.92 39.54
C SER A 700 -11.27 -30.11 39.01
N SER A 701 -11.05 -31.10 38.15
CA SER A 701 -9.76 -31.38 37.52
C SER A 701 -9.94 -32.07 36.16
N VAL A 702 -8.92 -31.97 35.33
CA VAL A 702 -8.88 -32.61 34.01
C VAL A 702 -7.55 -33.32 33.82
N THR A 703 -7.61 -34.56 33.38
CA THR A 703 -6.44 -35.34 32.98
C THR A 703 -6.34 -35.36 31.47
N ALA A 704 -5.21 -34.87 30.95
CA ALA A 704 -4.92 -34.86 29.52
C ALA A 704 -3.91 -35.96 29.18
N ASP A 705 -4.24 -36.80 28.19
CA ASP A 705 -3.26 -37.74 27.64
C ASP A 705 -2.38 -37.00 26.61
N MET A 706 -1.11 -36.81 26.98
CA MET A 706 -0.12 -36.14 26.13
C MET A 706 0.65 -37.13 25.24
N GLY A 707 0.32 -38.42 25.28
CA GLY A 707 1.02 -39.48 24.58
C GLY A 707 2.40 -39.82 25.17
N ALA A 708 3.20 -40.52 24.41
CA ALA A 708 4.53 -40.97 24.86
C ALA A 708 5.59 -39.85 24.70
N ILE A 709 6.43 -39.71 25.72
CA ILE A 709 7.58 -38.81 25.68
C ILE A 709 8.58 -39.29 24.63
N SER A 710 9.05 -38.38 23.78
CA SER A 710 10.12 -38.63 22.81
C SER A 710 11.42 -37.97 23.23
N PHE A 711 12.53 -38.71 23.09
CA PHE A 711 13.90 -38.21 23.28
C PHE A 711 14.62 -38.05 21.94
N ASP A 712 13.93 -38.27 20.82
CA ASP A 712 14.50 -38.09 19.48
C ASP A 712 14.83 -36.62 19.22
N ALA A 713 16.06 -36.34 18.82
CA ALA A 713 16.52 -34.98 18.53
C ALA A 713 15.68 -34.31 17.43
N ALA A 714 15.13 -35.07 16.48
CA ALA A 714 14.24 -34.56 15.44
C ALA A 714 12.86 -34.18 16.00
N ALA A 715 12.36 -34.86 17.03
CA ALA A 715 11.10 -34.55 17.68
C ALA A 715 11.18 -33.34 18.65
N VAL A 716 12.41 -32.98 19.06
CA VAL A 716 12.69 -31.81 19.92
C VAL A 716 13.15 -30.60 19.12
N PRO A 717 13.26 -30.62 17.82
CA PRO A 717 14.14 -29.89 16.90
C PRO A 717 15.44 -29.38 17.54
N VAL A 718 16.29 -30.34 18.02
CA VAL A 718 17.62 -29.99 18.57
C VAL A 718 18.72 -30.50 17.64
N VAL A 719 19.68 -29.64 17.31
CA VAL A 719 20.73 -29.94 16.31
C VAL A 719 22.11 -29.81 16.93
N PHE A 720 22.89 -30.90 16.89
CA PHE A 720 24.30 -30.89 17.21
C PHE A 720 25.16 -31.23 15.99
N ARG A 721 26.36 -30.66 15.93
CA ARG A 721 27.29 -30.87 14.78
C ARG A 721 27.70 -32.30 14.56
N ASP A 722 27.67 -33.15 15.60
CA ASP A 722 28.02 -34.57 15.53
C ASP A 722 26.88 -35.49 15.10
N GLY A 723 25.68 -34.92 14.80
CA GLY A 723 24.53 -35.66 14.32
C GLY A 723 23.88 -36.57 15.39
N SER A 724 24.04 -36.25 16.65
CA SER A 724 23.46 -37.05 17.78
C SER A 724 21.95 -37.17 17.61
N LYS A 725 21.43 -38.40 17.69
CA LYS A 725 19.99 -38.68 17.55
C LYS A 725 19.20 -38.45 18.84
N GLN A 726 19.87 -38.38 19.97
CA GLN A 726 19.29 -38.07 21.28
C GLN A 726 20.22 -37.18 22.08
N VAL A 727 19.68 -36.35 22.94
CA VAL A 727 20.42 -35.43 23.80
C VAL A 727 20.04 -35.75 25.25
N ILE A 728 20.82 -36.59 25.88
CA ILE A 728 20.61 -37.02 27.27
C ILE A 728 21.88 -36.71 28.06
N ASN A 729 21.72 -35.94 29.16
CA ASN A 729 22.80 -35.58 30.09
C ASN A 729 24.05 -34.99 29.38
N ARG A 730 23.86 -34.22 28.34
CA ARG A 730 24.92 -33.65 27.51
C ARG A 730 25.38 -32.31 28.06
N ILE A 731 26.70 -32.11 28.11
CA ILE A 731 27.27 -30.84 28.55
C ILE A 731 27.24 -29.83 27.42
N ILE A 732 26.70 -28.64 27.70
CA ILE A 732 26.81 -27.45 26.85
C ILE A 732 27.29 -26.28 27.70
N ARG A 733 28.05 -25.35 27.06
CA ARG A 733 28.53 -24.15 27.74
C ARG A 733 27.62 -22.97 27.38
N LYS A 734 27.18 -22.27 28.44
CA LYS A 734 26.37 -21.06 28.32
C LYS A 734 26.79 -20.03 29.35
N LEU A 735 26.98 -18.79 28.94
CA LEU A 735 27.34 -17.65 29.82
C LEU A 735 28.47 -18.01 30.81
N ASP A 736 29.53 -18.66 30.28
CA ASP A 736 30.73 -19.12 31.05
C ASP A 736 30.55 -20.31 32.00
N ASP A 737 29.34 -20.87 32.11
CA ASP A 737 29.03 -22.05 32.90
C ASP A 737 28.76 -23.29 32.05
N ASP A 738 29.06 -24.46 32.56
CA ASP A 738 28.76 -25.76 31.96
C ASP A 738 27.44 -26.32 32.52
N TYR A 739 26.49 -26.60 31.63
CA TYR A 739 25.18 -27.14 31.95
C TYR A 739 25.01 -28.55 31.35
N ARG A 740 24.41 -29.44 32.11
CA ARG A 740 24.02 -30.77 31.60
C ARG A 740 22.57 -30.77 31.18
N ILE A 741 22.32 -30.89 29.91
CA ILE A 741 20.99 -30.84 29.31
C ILE A 741 20.47 -32.23 28.95
N THR A 742 19.17 -32.40 29.09
CA THR A 742 18.42 -33.54 28.53
C THR A 742 17.26 -32.97 27.77
N CYS A 743 17.15 -33.29 26.47
CA CYS A 743 16.10 -32.79 25.62
C CYS A 743 15.03 -33.85 25.40
N CYS A 744 13.76 -33.45 25.50
CA CYS A 744 12.62 -34.33 25.24
C CYS A 744 11.45 -33.53 24.67
N SER A 745 10.48 -34.25 24.10
CA SER A 745 9.23 -33.66 23.57
C SER A 745 8.03 -34.46 24.09
N VAL A 746 7.02 -33.74 24.50
CA VAL A 746 5.66 -34.25 24.78
C VAL A 746 4.63 -33.61 23.87
N GLY A 747 5.07 -33.21 22.66
CA GLY A 747 4.33 -32.43 21.69
C GLY A 747 4.92 -31.03 21.50
N ASN A 748 5.63 -30.51 22.46
CA ASN A 748 6.46 -29.29 22.42
C ASN A 748 7.90 -29.58 22.89
N PRO A 749 8.89 -28.78 22.50
CA PRO A 749 10.29 -29.01 22.88
C PRO A 749 10.60 -28.60 24.29
N HIS A 750 11.36 -29.46 25.01
CA HIS A 750 11.83 -29.23 26.39
C HIS A 750 13.33 -29.49 26.51
N CYS A 751 14.02 -28.59 27.20
CA CYS A 751 15.40 -28.71 27.59
C CYS A 751 15.50 -28.73 29.14
N VAL A 752 15.60 -29.92 29.71
CA VAL A 752 15.62 -30.12 31.17
C VAL A 752 17.05 -30.11 31.67
N ILE A 753 17.31 -29.32 32.74
CA ILE A 753 18.61 -29.12 33.35
C ILE A 753 18.49 -29.48 34.84
N PHE A 754 19.04 -30.62 35.22
CA PHE A 754 19.13 -31.00 36.65
C PHE A 754 20.31 -30.32 37.32
N MET A 755 20.05 -29.68 38.47
CA MET A 755 21.08 -29.01 39.24
C MET A 755 20.74 -28.94 40.74
N ASP A 756 21.79 -28.81 41.58
CA ASP A 756 21.63 -28.86 43.05
C ASP A 756 21.01 -27.59 43.66
N ASN A 757 21.20 -26.43 42.98
CA ASN A 757 20.74 -25.16 43.52
C ASN A 757 20.16 -24.28 42.40
N ILE A 758 18.83 -24.29 42.27
CA ILE A 758 18.09 -23.48 41.30
C ILE A 758 17.86 -22.04 41.77
N ASP A 759 17.96 -21.75 43.08
CA ASP A 759 17.67 -20.42 43.64
C ASP A 759 18.74 -19.37 43.30
N LYS A 760 19.93 -19.80 42.85
CA LYS A 760 21.02 -18.90 42.46
C LYS A 760 21.03 -18.52 41.00
N ILE A 761 20.16 -19.10 40.20
CA ILE A 761 20.11 -18.81 38.75
C ILE A 761 19.52 -17.43 38.55
N LYS A 762 20.21 -16.61 37.75
CA LYS A 762 19.67 -15.38 37.21
C LYS A 762 18.83 -15.71 35.96
N ILE A 763 17.60 -16.16 36.17
CA ILE A 763 16.75 -16.74 35.14
C ILE A 763 16.53 -15.78 33.97
N ASP A 764 16.43 -14.47 34.24
CA ASP A 764 16.27 -13.41 33.24
C ASP A 764 17.44 -13.31 32.23
N LYS A 765 18.63 -13.85 32.62
CA LYS A 765 19.80 -13.87 31.74
C LYS A 765 20.06 -15.26 31.16
N VAL A 766 19.91 -16.29 31.99
CA VAL A 766 20.23 -17.66 31.59
C VAL A 766 19.12 -18.25 30.71
N GLY A 767 17.86 -18.04 31.05
CA GLY A 767 16.71 -18.54 30.29
C GLY A 767 16.75 -18.17 28.81
N PRO A 768 16.79 -16.88 28.46
CA PRO A 768 16.87 -16.46 27.05
C PRO A 768 18.09 -17.02 26.31
N SER A 769 19.20 -17.26 26.99
CA SER A 769 20.41 -17.84 26.39
C SER A 769 20.23 -19.29 25.95
N PHE A 770 19.32 -20.04 26.58
CA PHE A 770 18.94 -21.38 26.17
C PHE A 770 17.84 -21.34 25.10
N GLU A 771 16.76 -20.63 25.36
CA GLU A 771 15.65 -20.48 24.41
C GLU A 771 16.12 -20.11 22.98
N ASN A 772 17.01 -19.14 22.91
CA ASN A 772 17.54 -18.64 21.60
C ASN A 772 18.90 -19.28 21.25
N ALA A 773 19.24 -20.45 21.77
CA ALA A 773 20.47 -21.12 21.41
C ALA A 773 20.41 -21.69 19.99
N GLY A 774 21.46 -21.48 19.20
CA GLY A 774 21.52 -21.99 17.82
C GLY A 774 21.42 -23.52 17.68
N ILE A 775 21.47 -24.27 18.80
CA ILE A 775 21.17 -25.70 18.81
C ILE A 775 19.66 -26.00 18.80
N PHE A 776 18.82 -25.00 19.09
CA PHE A 776 17.36 -25.07 19.06
C PHE A 776 16.81 -24.13 17.99
N PRO A 777 16.78 -24.55 16.71
CA PRO A 777 16.36 -23.69 15.61
C PRO A 777 14.90 -23.23 15.72
N GLU A 778 14.04 -23.97 16.41
CA GLU A 778 12.64 -23.65 16.68
C GLU A 778 12.40 -23.19 18.12
N LYS A 779 13.45 -22.75 18.82
CA LYS A 779 13.44 -22.44 20.26
C LYS A 779 13.16 -23.68 21.14
N THR A 780 13.11 -23.50 22.44
CA THR A 780 12.80 -24.58 23.40
C THR A 780 12.33 -24.01 24.72
N ASN A 781 11.46 -24.73 25.42
CA ASN A 781 11.20 -24.52 26.83
C ASN A 781 12.41 -25.01 27.62
N THR A 782 12.82 -24.30 28.65
CA THR A 782 13.99 -24.68 29.47
C THR A 782 13.60 -24.74 30.92
N GLU A 783 13.74 -25.92 31.51
CA GLU A 783 13.42 -26.21 32.90
C GLU A 783 14.69 -26.43 33.75
N PHE A 784 14.85 -25.63 34.78
CA PHE A 784 15.90 -25.85 35.81
C PHE A 784 15.31 -26.59 36.97
N VAL A 785 15.75 -27.85 37.18
CA VAL A 785 15.11 -28.80 38.09
C VAL A 785 16.07 -29.24 39.20
N ARG A 786 15.60 -29.14 40.43
CA ARG A 786 16.27 -29.73 41.60
C ARG A 786 15.50 -30.96 42.06
N ILE A 787 16.20 -32.08 42.24
CA ILE A 787 15.66 -33.28 42.86
C ILE A 787 15.72 -33.09 44.38
N VAL A 788 14.57 -32.91 45.02
CA VAL A 788 14.49 -32.78 46.49
C VAL A 788 14.55 -34.15 47.15
N ASN A 789 13.78 -35.09 46.65
CA ASN A 789 13.76 -36.47 47.04
C ASN A 789 13.12 -37.33 45.92
N ARG A 790 12.94 -38.65 46.18
CA ARG A 790 12.43 -39.58 45.13
C ARG A 790 11.05 -39.19 44.59
N ASN A 791 10.25 -38.45 45.35
CA ASN A 791 8.87 -38.12 45.02
C ASN A 791 8.63 -36.62 44.85
N THR A 792 9.69 -35.79 44.96
CA THR A 792 9.56 -34.33 44.95
C THR A 792 10.65 -33.70 44.07
N LEU A 793 10.24 -32.95 43.12
CA LEU A 793 11.09 -32.05 42.28
C LEU A 793 10.73 -30.61 42.62
N ARG A 794 11.69 -29.73 42.48
CA ARG A 794 11.49 -28.28 42.48
C ARG A 794 12.01 -27.74 41.16
N MET A 795 11.18 -26.95 40.49
CA MET A 795 11.52 -26.22 39.25
C MET A 795 11.50 -24.73 39.50
#